data_3660a5ab1a0337ff4e78b7652a77be3a
#
_entry.id   3660a5ab1a0337ff4e78b7652a77be3a
#
_cell.length_a   1.000
_cell.length_b   1.000
_cell.length_c   1.000
_cell.angle_alpha   90.00
_cell.angle_beta   90.00
_cell.angle_gamma   90.00
#
_symmetry.space_group_name_H-M   'P 1'
#
loop_
_entity.id
_entity.type
_entity.pdbx_description
1 polymer ?
#
loop_
_entity_poly.entity_id
_entity_poly.type
_entity_poly.pdbx_seq_one_letter_code
_entity_poly.pdbx_strand_id
1 'polypeptide(L)'
;MKRHAPAIVLIISLAGCGPATPQATPTPKPEVSVSNPLLTASALPLHYPPFDAIRDEHFGPAFDRGMAEHRREIAAIAGSPEPPTFENTMVALERSGQLLTRATTIFFSLLGADQNDARKALQTAYAAKFAAHRDAIVLDAALFARIDKLHAQRASLGLDAESLRLVERTHLSFVRAGAKLAEADKRRLEAMNAELAKLSTAFGQKVLAEVNDSAVVVDDVKQLEGLSPAQIATAAEAAKARGLKDKWVLALTNTSGQPPNGSLRDRALRERIYRASMARGSHGGPHDTTAIVARVVRLRAERARLLGYPSHAAYVLADETAQTPEAALGLLTKLAPVAVANARREAADIAKVIRKEGGSFEPQAWDWEFYAGKVRRERFAFDESELRPYLELDRVLRDGVFFAATRLYGITFKERKDLPVYHPDVRVFDVFEADGSQLAIFIFDPYARPSKRGGAWMNAYVPQSHLLGTKPVVANHLNIPKPPAGQPTLMTWDEVETAFHEFGHALHGMFSNVRYPRFAGTSVPRDFVEFPSQVNEMWAVWPEVLASYARHFESGEAIPKALLDKVLAAQQFNQGFMTTEYLAAALIDQRWHALSPDEVPEPAGVMAFEAAALAKDGLDFAPVPPRYRTPYFSHIMGGYAAAYYAYLWSEVLDADTVEWFKRQGGLTRKNGDRFRAALLSRGGSVEPMKLVRDLLGREPQLQPLLERRGLAGAN
;
A
#
# COMPACT_ATOMS: atom_id res chain seq x y z
N MET A 1 11.55 -27.26 -65.43
CA MET A 1 11.35 -28.54 -66.17
C MET A 1 10.28 -29.36 -65.49
N LYS A 2 9.18 -29.56 -66.24
CA LYS A 2 8.24 -30.72 -66.31
C LYS A 2 7.91 -31.46 -64.99
N ARG A 3 6.67 -31.26 -64.42
CA ARG A 3 5.46 -32.14 -64.63
C ARG A 3 5.61 -33.60 -64.14
N HIS A 4 4.75 -34.02 -63.18
CA HIS A 4 3.66 -34.96 -63.40
C HIS A 4 2.80 -35.12 -62.09
N ALA A 5 1.47 -34.98 -62.27
CA ALA A 5 0.43 -35.51 -61.40
C ALA A 5 -0.01 -36.93 -61.91
N PRO A 6 -0.58 -37.77 -61.08
CA PRO A 6 -1.51 -38.76 -61.58
C PRO A 6 -2.94 -38.63 -60.98
N ALA A 7 -3.86 -39.12 -61.81
CA ALA A 7 -5.29 -39.00 -61.74
C ALA A 7 -5.95 -39.94 -60.71
N ILE A 8 -7.14 -39.46 -60.26
CA ILE A 8 -8.11 -40.22 -59.46
C ILE A 8 -8.97 -41.09 -60.32
N VAL A 9 -9.10 -42.35 -59.93
CA VAL A 9 -10.11 -43.27 -60.46
C VAL A 9 -11.27 -43.40 -59.51
N LEU A 10 -12.46 -43.03 -59.97
CA LEU A 10 -13.74 -43.12 -59.29
C LEU A 10 -14.33 -44.55 -59.50
N ILE A 11 -14.56 -45.30 -58.40
CA ILE A 11 -15.34 -46.55 -58.46
C ILE A 11 -16.63 -46.33 -57.69
N ILE A 12 -17.75 -46.34 -58.42
CA ILE A 12 -19.11 -46.34 -57.88
C ILE A 12 -19.51 -47.80 -57.60
N SER A 13 -19.84 -48.11 -56.35
CA SER A 13 -20.50 -49.34 -55.96
C SER A 13 -21.83 -49.05 -55.30
N LEU A 14 -22.91 -49.37 -55.97
CA LEU A 14 -24.27 -49.42 -55.39
C LEU A 14 -24.39 -50.72 -54.58
N ALA A 15 -24.83 -50.56 -53.29
CA ALA A 15 -25.45 -51.67 -52.59
C ALA A 15 -26.36 -51.16 -51.44
N GLY A 16 -27.62 -51.48 -51.51
CA GLY A 16 -28.46 -52.02 -50.47
C GLY A 16 -28.99 -51.10 -49.40
N CYS A 17 -30.27 -50.70 -49.52
CA CYS A 17 -31.08 -50.19 -48.43
C CYS A 17 -31.38 -51.29 -47.40
N GLY A 18 -30.89 -51.08 -46.12
CA GLY A 18 -31.36 -51.73 -44.95
C GLY A 18 -31.93 -50.68 -43.94
N PRO A 19 -32.92 -51.01 -43.11
CA PRO A 19 -33.57 -49.99 -42.28
C PRO A 19 -32.65 -49.47 -41.19
N ALA A 20 -32.54 -48.12 -41.09
CA ALA A 20 -31.76 -47.40 -40.12
C ALA A 20 -32.41 -47.56 -38.72
N THR A 21 -31.63 -48.09 -37.80
CA THR A 21 -31.90 -47.99 -36.33
C THR A 21 -31.71 -46.53 -35.92
N PRO A 22 -32.57 -45.96 -35.11
CA PRO A 22 -32.39 -44.58 -34.59
C PRO A 22 -31.15 -44.51 -33.70
N GLN A 23 -30.15 -43.76 -34.11
CA GLN A 23 -29.05 -43.34 -33.20
C GLN A 23 -29.64 -42.46 -32.08
N ALA A 24 -29.51 -42.95 -30.86
CA ALA A 24 -29.79 -42.15 -29.68
C ALA A 24 -28.95 -40.89 -29.70
N THR A 25 -29.59 -39.72 -29.75
CA THR A 25 -28.99 -38.41 -29.52
C THR A 25 -28.27 -38.46 -28.18
N PRO A 26 -26.99 -38.07 -28.04
CA PRO A 26 -26.30 -38.00 -26.79
C PRO A 26 -27.05 -36.97 -25.92
N THR A 27 -27.59 -37.40 -24.79
CA THR A 27 -28.14 -36.56 -23.75
C THR A 27 -27.05 -35.58 -23.36
N PRO A 28 -27.27 -34.23 -23.40
CA PRO A 28 -26.31 -33.29 -22.88
C PRO A 28 -26.07 -33.65 -21.42
N LYS A 29 -24.79 -33.87 -21.05
CA LYS A 29 -24.40 -33.94 -19.65
C LYS A 29 -24.92 -32.67 -18.99
N PRO A 30 -25.57 -32.77 -17.80
CA PRO A 30 -25.97 -31.59 -17.10
C PRO A 30 -24.71 -30.74 -16.87
N GLU A 31 -24.67 -29.54 -17.47
CA GLU A 31 -23.77 -28.50 -17.04
C GLU A 31 -24.05 -28.30 -15.55
N VAL A 32 -23.13 -28.76 -14.71
CA VAL A 32 -23.12 -28.36 -13.32
C VAL A 32 -22.90 -26.85 -13.37
N SER A 33 -23.97 -26.09 -13.26
CA SER A 33 -23.94 -24.65 -13.04
C SER A 33 -23.16 -24.45 -11.74
N VAL A 34 -21.83 -24.28 -11.87
CA VAL A 34 -20.98 -23.87 -10.74
C VAL A 34 -21.47 -22.49 -10.34
N SER A 35 -22.24 -22.44 -9.26
CA SER A 35 -22.80 -21.18 -8.78
C SER A 35 -21.63 -20.27 -8.41
N ASN A 36 -21.51 -19.11 -9.07
CA ASN A 36 -20.44 -18.15 -8.80
C ASN A 36 -20.59 -17.59 -7.37
N PRO A 37 -19.66 -17.90 -6.44
CA PRO A 37 -19.78 -17.53 -5.03
C PRO A 37 -19.67 -16.02 -4.80
N LEU A 38 -19.19 -15.24 -5.78
CA LEU A 38 -19.10 -13.78 -5.68
C LEU A 38 -20.47 -13.08 -5.84
N LEU A 39 -21.49 -13.77 -6.41
CA LEU A 39 -22.77 -13.16 -6.69
C LEU A 39 -23.66 -12.96 -5.45
N THR A 40 -23.37 -13.66 -4.37
CA THR A 40 -24.09 -13.54 -3.09
C THR A 40 -23.14 -13.22 -1.95
N ALA A 41 -23.66 -12.65 -0.87
CA ALA A 41 -22.87 -12.47 0.34
C ALA A 41 -22.47 -13.86 0.89
N SER A 42 -21.22 -13.97 1.37
CA SER A 42 -20.73 -15.21 1.97
C SER A 42 -21.54 -15.58 3.21
N ALA A 43 -21.84 -16.87 3.36
CA ALA A 43 -22.46 -17.43 4.56
C ALA A 43 -21.44 -17.68 5.70
N LEU A 44 -20.15 -17.55 5.43
CA LEU A 44 -19.11 -17.69 6.45
C LEU A 44 -19.20 -16.55 7.49
N PRO A 45 -18.65 -16.74 8.70
CA PRO A 45 -18.70 -15.72 9.75
C PRO A 45 -18.26 -14.33 9.25
N LEU A 46 -19.02 -13.30 9.62
CA LEU A 46 -18.81 -11.90 9.24
C LEU A 46 -18.69 -11.67 7.71
N HIS A 47 -19.30 -12.53 6.90
CA HIS A 47 -19.19 -12.51 5.44
C HIS A 47 -17.75 -12.72 4.93
N TYR A 48 -16.92 -13.44 5.70
CA TYR A 48 -15.57 -13.83 5.31
C TYR A 48 -15.54 -14.41 3.89
N PRO A 49 -14.60 -14.05 3.01
CA PRO A 49 -14.57 -14.56 1.64
C PRO A 49 -14.36 -16.08 1.58
N PRO A 50 -15.14 -16.82 0.79
CA PRO A 50 -14.97 -18.26 0.61
C PRO A 50 -13.84 -18.56 -0.38
N PHE A 51 -12.57 -18.31 0.02
CA PHE A 51 -11.40 -18.37 -0.84
C PHE A 51 -11.21 -19.72 -1.55
N ASP A 52 -11.64 -20.82 -0.94
CA ASP A 52 -11.60 -22.17 -1.50
C ASP A 52 -12.59 -22.40 -2.66
N ALA A 53 -13.68 -21.64 -2.68
CA ALA A 53 -14.72 -21.71 -3.70
C ALA A 53 -14.51 -20.70 -4.84
N ILE A 54 -13.73 -19.62 -4.61
CA ILE A 54 -13.50 -18.58 -5.61
C ILE A 54 -12.49 -19.07 -6.65
N ARG A 55 -12.80 -18.83 -7.94
CA ARG A 55 -11.92 -19.09 -9.10
C ARG A 55 -11.79 -17.81 -9.93
N ASP A 56 -10.73 -17.73 -10.74
CA ASP A 56 -10.47 -16.53 -11.54
C ASP A 56 -11.56 -16.24 -12.57
N GLU A 57 -12.17 -17.30 -13.14
CA GLU A 57 -13.30 -17.20 -14.07
C GLU A 57 -14.59 -16.61 -13.45
N HIS A 58 -14.71 -16.57 -12.13
CA HIS A 58 -15.86 -15.99 -11.44
C HIS A 58 -15.88 -14.48 -11.45
N PHE A 59 -14.71 -13.82 -11.55
CA PHE A 59 -14.60 -12.36 -11.41
C PHE A 59 -15.23 -11.59 -12.57
N GLY A 60 -14.93 -11.96 -13.82
CA GLY A 60 -15.48 -11.28 -14.98
C GLY A 60 -17.01 -11.16 -14.96
N PRO A 61 -17.73 -12.30 -14.89
CA PRO A 61 -19.20 -12.32 -14.76
C PRO A 61 -19.72 -11.54 -13.54
N ALA A 62 -19.01 -11.60 -12.40
CA ALA A 62 -19.41 -10.85 -11.21
C ALA A 62 -19.24 -9.33 -11.39
N PHE A 63 -18.20 -8.88 -12.10
CA PHE A 63 -18.01 -7.47 -12.43
C PHE A 63 -19.07 -6.96 -13.37
N ASP A 64 -19.35 -7.67 -14.47
CA ASP A 64 -20.34 -7.26 -15.47
C ASP A 64 -21.74 -7.20 -14.85
N ARG A 65 -22.12 -8.21 -14.07
CA ARG A 65 -23.40 -8.23 -13.34
C ARG A 65 -23.44 -7.13 -12.27
N GLY A 66 -22.39 -6.99 -11.47
CA GLY A 66 -22.29 -5.97 -10.41
C GLY A 66 -22.39 -4.55 -10.95
N MET A 67 -21.72 -4.24 -12.06
CA MET A 67 -21.85 -2.93 -12.73
C MET A 67 -23.26 -2.71 -13.29
N ALA A 68 -23.88 -3.73 -13.87
CA ALA A 68 -25.23 -3.61 -14.41
C ALA A 68 -26.26 -3.40 -13.30
N GLU A 69 -26.13 -4.12 -12.20
CA GLU A 69 -26.99 -4.03 -11.01
C GLU A 69 -26.86 -2.66 -10.35
N HIS A 70 -25.63 -2.22 -10.09
CA HIS A 70 -25.33 -0.89 -9.52
C HIS A 70 -25.92 0.23 -10.40
N ARG A 71 -25.77 0.18 -11.74
CA ARG A 71 -26.39 1.20 -12.62
C ARG A 71 -27.91 1.22 -12.54
N ARG A 72 -28.57 0.05 -12.36
CA ARG A 72 -30.03 0.02 -12.17
C ARG A 72 -30.44 0.63 -10.85
N GLU A 73 -29.69 0.38 -9.77
CA GLU A 73 -29.93 0.99 -8.46
C GLU A 73 -29.75 2.50 -8.51
N ILE A 74 -28.69 2.99 -9.15
CA ILE A 74 -28.46 4.42 -9.36
C ILE A 74 -29.56 5.06 -10.21
N ALA A 75 -29.98 4.41 -11.29
CA ALA A 75 -31.06 4.90 -12.14
C ALA A 75 -32.40 4.98 -11.37
N ALA A 76 -32.67 4.06 -10.47
CA ALA A 76 -33.86 4.11 -9.61
C ALA A 76 -33.81 5.28 -8.62
N ILE A 77 -32.64 5.60 -8.07
CA ILE A 77 -32.46 6.78 -7.21
C ILE A 77 -32.63 8.08 -8.04
N ALA A 78 -31.88 8.18 -9.13
CA ALA A 78 -31.86 9.37 -9.98
C ALA A 78 -33.24 9.69 -10.60
N GLY A 79 -33.92 8.64 -11.07
CA GLY A 79 -35.23 8.74 -11.74
C GLY A 79 -36.43 8.70 -10.79
N SER A 80 -36.27 8.72 -9.49
CA SER A 80 -37.37 8.70 -8.52
C SER A 80 -38.25 9.92 -8.70
N PRO A 81 -39.59 9.74 -8.86
CA PRO A 81 -40.55 10.86 -9.00
C PRO A 81 -40.75 11.61 -7.67
N GLU A 82 -40.37 11.00 -6.55
CA GLU A 82 -40.50 11.62 -5.23
C GLU A 82 -39.44 12.72 -5.03
N PRO A 83 -39.76 13.78 -4.28
CA PRO A 83 -38.77 14.75 -3.86
C PRO A 83 -37.56 14.07 -3.17
N PRO A 84 -36.35 14.57 -3.38
CA PRO A 84 -35.17 13.99 -2.70
C PRO A 84 -35.28 14.18 -1.19
N THR A 85 -35.12 13.09 -0.49
CA THR A 85 -34.98 13.03 0.98
C THR A 85 -33.61 12.40 1.32
N PHE A 86 -33.17 12.57 2.55
CA PHE A 86 -31.95 11.92 3.04
C PHE A 86 -32.02 10.41 2.83
N GLU A 87 -33.14 9.77 3.14
CA GLU A 87 -33.32 8.32 3.03
C GLU A 87 -33.35 7.84 1.58
N ASN A 88 -34.19 8.46 0.71
CA ASN A 88 -34.37 7.99 -0.67
C ASN A 88 -33.24 8.40 -1.63
N THR A 89 -32.23 9.15 -1.14
CA THR A 89 -31.10 9.58 -1.95
C THR A 89 -29.77 9.22 -1.29
N MET A 90 -29.46 9.73 -0.10
CA MET A 90 -28.15 9.50 0.52
C MET A 90 -28.00 8.09 1.07
N VAL A 91 -28.99 7.60 1.83
CA VAL A 91 -28.96 6.24 2.37
C VAL A 91 -29.12 5.20 1.25
N ALA A 92 -29.96 5.47 0.26
CA ALA A 92 -30.11 4.61 -0.91
C ALA A 92 -28.78 4.50 -1.68
N LEU A 93 -28.02 5.60 -1.84
CA LEU A 93 -26.72 5.60 -2.48
C LEU A 93 -25.68 4.77 -1.68
N GLU A 94 -25.65 4.90 -0.35
CA GLU A 94 -24.77 4.08 0.52
C GLU A 94 -25.10 2.58 0.48
N ARG A 95 -26.34 2.22 0.20
CA ARG A 95 -26.78 0.82 0.05
C ARG A 95 -26.53 0.25 -1.35
N SER A 96 -26.24 1.10 -2.35
CA SER A 96 -26.09 0.66 -3.74
C SER A 96 -24.73 0.01 -4.01
N GLY A 97 -24.63 -0.80 -5.07
CA GLY A 97 -23.38 -1.37 -5.58
C GLY A 97 -22.75 -2.46 -4.73
N GLN A 98 -23.45 -3.07 -3.80
CA GLN A 98 -22.87 -4.06 -2.85
C GLN A 98 -22.24 -5.27 -3.54
N LEU A 99 -22.85 -5.77 -4.63
CA LEU A 99 -22.28 -6.88 -5.41
C LEU A 99 -20.93 -6.50 -6.03
N LEU A 100 -20.89 -5.34 -6.69
CA LEU A 100 -19.66 -4.87 -7.33
C LEU A 100 -18.56 -4.61 -6.30
N THR A 101 -18.90 -3.93 -5.21
CA THR A 101 -17.96 -3.65 -4.10
C THR A 101 -17.34 -4.93 -3.57
N ARG A 102 -18.14 -5.95 -3.24
CA ARG A 102 -17.64 -7.24 -2.76
C ARG A 102 -16.71 -7.92 -3.77
N ALA A 103 -17.14 -8.03 -5.03
CA ALA A 103 -16.35 -8.70 -6.06
C ALA A 103 -15.02 -7.98 -6.34
N THR A 104 -15.04 -6.64 -6.43
CA THR A 104 -13.84 -5.84 -6.67
C THR A 104 -12.90 -5.82 -5.46
N THR A 105 -13.42 -5.75 -4.25
CA THR A 105 -12.61 -5.81 -3.03
C THR A 105 -11.82 -7.12 -2.95
N ILE A 106 -12.47 -8.26 -3.15
CA ILE A 106 -11.78 -9.57 -3.14
C ILE A 106 -10.76 -9.65 -4.29
N PHE A 107 -11.16 -9.22 -5.48
CA PHE A 107 -10.27 -9.26 -6.65
C PHE A 107 -9.00 -8.44 -6.46
N PHE A 108 -9.11 -7.17 -6.08
CA PHE A 108 -7.94 -6.30 -5.92
C PHE A 108 -7.08 -6.69 -4.72
N SER A 109 -7.66 -7.27 -3.67
CA SER A 109 -6.90 -7.86 -2.58
C SER A 109 -6.07 -9.04 -3.06
N LEU A 110 -6.66 -10.00 -3.79
CA LEU A 110 -5.95 -11.13 -4.37
C LEU A 110 -4.94 -10.72 -5.44
N LEU A 111 -5.24 -9.69 -6.23
CA LEU A 111 -4.30 -9.15 -7.20
C LEU A 111 -3.03 -8.59 -6.54
N GLY A 112 -3.13 -8.04 -5.32
CA GLY A 112 -1.98 -7.60 -4.53
C GLY A 112 -1.26 -8.75 -3.83
N ALA A 113 -2.02 -9.67 -3.23
CA ALA A 113 -1.49 -10.68 -2.35
C ALA A 113 -1.09 -11.99 -3.04
N ASP A 114 -1.76 -12.37 -4.13
CA ASP A 114 -1.53 -13.63 -4.84
C ASP A 114 -1.87 -13.49 -6.32
N GLN A 115 -1.06 -12.72 -7.02
CA GLN A 115 -1.24 -12.38 -8.43
C GLN A 115 -0.92 -13.58 -9.34
N ASN A 116 -1.70 -13.72 -10.43
CA ASN A 116 -1.44 -14.63 -11.55
C ASN A 116 -1.77 -13.97 -12.89
N ASP A 117 -1.47 -14.63 -13.99
CA ASP A 117 -1.65 -14.06 -15.33
C ASP A 117 -3.14 -13.86 -15.70
N ALA A 118 -4.04 -14.72 -15.20
CA ALA A 118 -5.48 -14.55 -15.42
C ALA A 118 -6.01 -13.28 -14.73
N ARG A 119 -5.59 -13.03 -13.49
CA ARG A 119 -5.95 -11.81 -12.75
C ARG A 119 -5.35 -10.55 -13.39
N LYS A 120 -4.09 -10.62 -13.89
CA LYS A 120 -3.48 -9.51 -14.65
C LYS A 120 -4.27 -9.19 -15.92
N ALA A 121 -4.66 -10.21 -16.66
CA ALA A 121 -5.46 -10.04 -17.87
C ALA A 121 -6.83 -9.41 -17.55
N LEU A 122 -7.51 -9.88 -16.51
CA LEU A 122 -8.77 -9.29 -16.05
C LEU A 122 -8.59 -7.83 -15.61
N GLN A 123 -7.54 -7.51 -14.83
CA GLN A 123 -7.23 -6.13 -14.45
C GLN A 123 -7.12 -5.22 -15.67
N THR A 124 -6.37 -5.66 -16.67
CA THR A 124 -6.20 -4.91 -17.93
C THR A 124 -7.51 -4.72 -18.68
N ALA A 125 -8.30 -5.79 -18.78
CA ALA A 125 -9.58 -5.78 -19.51
C ALA A 125 -10.64 -4.89 -18.83
N TYR A 126 -10.61 -4.80 -17.49
CA TYR A 126 -11.64 -4.08 -16.73
C TYR A 126 -11.24 -2.68 -16.28
N ALA A 127 -9.97 -2.28 -16.34
CA ALA A 127 -9.50 -0.97 -15.88
C ALA A 127 -10.32 0.20 -16.45
N ALA A 128 -10.49 0.26 -17.76
CA ALA A 128 -11.29 1.31 -18.40
C ALA A 128 -12.80 1.15 -18.14
N LYS A 129 -13.31 -0.09 -18.02
CA LYS A 129 -14.72 -0.35 -17.71
C LYS A 129 -15.11 0.15 -16.32
N PHE A 130 -14.24 -0.07 -15.30
CA PHE A 130 -14.46 0.45 -13.96
C PHE A 130 -14.40 1.96 -13.91
N ALA A 131 -13.47 2.60 -14.65
CA ALA A 131 -13.41 4.05 -14.77
C ALA A 131 -14.70 4.59 -15.39
N ALA A 132 -15.15 4.05 -16.52
CA ALA A 132 -16.39 4.42 -17.18
C ALA A 132 -17.64 4.19 -16.31
N HIS A 133 -17.66 3.08 -15.55
CA HIS A 133 -18.74 2.80 -14.61
C HIS A 133 -18.83 3.84 -13.50
N ARG A 134 -17.68 4.22 -12.91
CA ARG A 134 -17.61 5.29 -11.91
C ARG A 134 -18.06 6.63 -12.47
N ASP A 135 -17.55 7.00 -13.64
CA ASP A 135 -17.88 8.26 -14.30
C ASP A 135 -19.36 8.35 -14.62
N ALA A 136 -19.99 7.25 -15.11
CA ALA A 136 -21.43 7.18 -15.35
C ALA A 136 -22.30 7.46 -14.12
N ILE A 137 -21.76 7.25 -12.90
CA ILE A 137 -22.47 7.54 -11.65
C ILE A 137 -22.20 8.97 -11.20
N VAL A 138 -20.91 9.36 -11.11
CA VAL A 138 -20.55 10.66 -10.51
C VAL A 138 -20.83 11.84 -11.42
N LEU A 139 -21.00 11.61 -12.73
CA LEU A 139 -21.34 12.63 -13.73
C LEU A 139 -22.84 12.64 -14.08
N ASP A 140 -23.65 11.73 -13.48
CA ASP A 140 -25.09 11.68 -13.71
C ASP A 140 -25.75 12.97 -13.20
N ALA A 141 -26.35 13.74 -14.13
CA ALA A 141 -26.94 15.05 -13.83
C ALA A 141 -28.20 14.94 -12.94
N ALA A 142 -29.02 13.88 -13.13
CA ALA A 142 -30.24 13.71 -12.37
C ALA A 142 -29.93 13.30 -10.93
N LEU A 143 -29.00 12.37 -10.74
CA LEU A 143 -28.48 11.99 -9.40
C LEU A 143 -27.87 13.19 -8.70
N PHE A 144 -26.98 13.94 -9.39
CA PHE A 144 -26.35 15.11 -8.82
C PHE A 144 -27.34 16.19 -8.41
N ALA A 145 -28.39 16.44 -9.21
CA ALA A 145 -29.43 17.41 -8.87
C ALA A 145 -30.14 17.06 -7.54
N ARG A 146 -30.37 15.77 -7.25
CA ARG A 146 -30.94 15.32 -5.98
C ARG A 146 -29.98 15.55 -4.81
N ILE A 147 -28.68 15.25 -4.99
CA ILE A 147 -27.64 15.47 -3.99
C ILE A 147 -27.44 16.96 -3.72
N ASP A 148 -27.38 17.79 -4.77
CA ASP A 148 -27.17 19.24 -4.66
C ASP A 148 -28.35 19.93 -3.93
N LYS A 149 -29.58 19.50 -4.20
CA LYS A 149 -30.79 19.98 -3.49
C LYS A 149 -30.73 19.64 -1.98
N LEU A 150 -30.36 18.41 -1.62
CA LEU A 150 -30.18 18.02 -0.21
C LEU A 150 -29.06 18.81 0.46
N HIS A 151 -27.94 19.01 -0.24
CA HIS A 151 -26.83 19.81 0.26
C HIS A 151 -27.24 21.27 0.48
N ALA A 152 -28.00 21.87 -0.42
CA ALA A 152 -28.50 23.23 -0.25
C ALA A 152 -29.41 23.39 0.97
N GLN A 153 -30.19 22.35 1.30
CA GLN A 153 -31.16 22.33 2.41
C GLN A 153 -30.60 21.71 3.71
N ARG A 154 -29.31 21.29 3.74
CA ARG A 154 -28.75 20.45 4.79
C ARG A 154 -28.93 20.98 6.21
N ALA A 155 -28.91 22.32 6.40
CA ALA A 155 -29.11 22.94 7.71
C ALA A 155 -30.52 22.76 8.28
N SER A 156 -31.53 22.56 7.41
CA SER A 156 -32.93 22.39 7.80
C SER A 156 -33.41 20.93 7.85
N LEU A 157 -32.54 19.95 7.50
CA LEU A 157 -32.94 18.55 7.46
C LEU A 157 -33.00 17.86 8.83
N GLY A 158 -32.54 18.52 9.91
CA GLY A 158 -32.53 17.95 11.27
C GLY A 158 -31.64 16.70 11.42
N LEU A 159 -30.57 16.60 10.61
CA LEU A 159 -29.67 15.45 10.58
C LEU A 159 -28.72 15.45 11.78
N ASP A 160 -28.34 14.26 12.26
CA ASP A 160 -27.20 14.10 13.15
C ASP A 160 -25.89 14.46 12.45
N ALA A 161 -24.81 14.62 13.22
CA ALA A 161 -23.53 15.09 12.71
C ALA A 161 -22.91 14.18 11.64
N GLU A 162 -23.04 12.84 11.77
CA GLU A 162 -22.52 11.89 10.79
C GLU A 162 -23.33 11.92 9.50
N SER A 163 -24.65 12.01 9.60
CA SER A 163 -25.57 12.13 8.47
C SER A 163 -25.38 13.45 7.73
N LEU A 164 -25.19 14.56 8.44
CA LEU A 164 -24.85 15.85 7.85
C LEU A 164 -23.54 15.78 7.07
N ARG A 165 -22.51 15.21 7.70
CA ARG A 165 -21.23 15.01 7.03
C ARG A 165 -21.34 14.10 5.79
N LEU A 166 -22.21 13.09 5.81
CA LEU A 166 -22.46 12.27 4.60
C LEU A 166 -22.97 13.12 3.44
N VAL A 167 -23.93 14.02 3.68
CA VAL A 167 -24.42 14.95 2.66
C VAL A 167 -23.29 15.83 2.12
N GLU A 168 -22.50 16.44 3.01
CA GLU A 168 -21.41 17.35 2.66
C GLU A 168 -20.31 16.62 1.86
N ARG A 169 -19.85 15.47 2.35
CA ARG A 169 -18.78 14.70 1.71
C ARG A 169 -19.22 14.08 0.38
N THR A 170 -20.46 13.64 0.27
CA THR A 170 -21.01 13.12 -0.99
C THR A 170 -21.10 14.22 -2.02
N HIS A 171 -21.70 15.36 -1.67
CA HIS A 171 -21.78 16.52 -2.57
C HIS A 171 -20.38 16.96 -3.03
N LEU A 172 -19.44 17.14 -2.12
CA LEU A 172 -18.07 17.52 -2.44
C LEU A 172 -17.41 16.51 -3.39
N SER A 173 -17.57 15.20 -3.15
CA SER A 173 -16.97 14.18 -4.02
C SER A 173 -17.53 14.21 -5.46
N PHE A 174 -18.82 14.49 -5.63
CA PHE A 174 -19.43 14.65 -6.96
C PHE A 174 -18.93 15.92 -7.66
N VAL A 175 -18.88 17.04 -6.94
CA VAL A 175 -18.34 18.30 -7.49
C VAL A 175 -16.90 18.13 -7.94
N ARG A 176 -16.06 17.56 -7.09
CA ARG A 176 -14.64 17.29 -7.40
C ARG A 176 -14.46 16.27 -8.53
N ALA A 177 -15.41 15.36 -8.71
CA ALA A 177 -15.43 14.43 -9.84
C ALA A 177 -15.93 15.05 -11.15
N GLY A 178 -16.39 16.31 -11.16
CA GLY A 178 -16.81 17.02 -12.36
C GLY A 178 -18.31 17.07 -12.61
N ALA A 179 -19.17 16.76 -11.63
CA ALA A 179 -20.63 16.76 -11.79
C ALA A 179 -21.19 18.09 -12.31
N LYS A 180 -20.55 19.23 -11.99
CA LYS A 180 -20.95 20.58 -12.43
C LYS A 180 -20.40 20.98 -13.80
N LEU A 181 -19.60 20.16 -14.46
CA LEU A 181 -19.08 20.46 -15.79
C LEU A 181 -20.17 20.42 -16.86
N ALA A 182 -19.96 21.19 -17.95
CA ALA A 182 -20.76 21.07 -19.14
C ALA A 182 -20.56 19.71 -19.82
N GLU A 183 -21.55 19.23 -20.58
CA GLU A 183 -21.52 17.89 -21.17
C GLU A 183 -20.30 17.62 -22.09
N ALA A 184 -19.83 18.66 -22.80
CA ALA A 184 -18.61 18.54 -23.61
C ALA A 184 -17.36 18.26 -22.76
N ASP A 185 -17.25 18.92 -21.59
CA ASP A 185 -16.13 18.76 -20.67
C ASP A 185 -16.22 17.46 -19.86
N LYS A 186 -17.43 16.99 -19.54
CA LYS A 186 -17.63 15.65 -18.97
C LYS A 186 -17.09 14.57 -19.91
N ARG A 187 -17.39 14.61 -21.21
CA ARG A 187 -16.84 13.66 -22.19
C ARG A 187 -15.31 13.71 -22.29
N ARG A 188 -14.71 14.90 -22.19
CA ARG A 188 -13.25 15.04 -22.13
C ARG A 188 -12.67 14.40 -20.85
N LEU A 189 -13.34 14.64 -19.73
CA LEU A 189 -12.96 14.06 -18.43
C LEU A 189 -13.03 12.52 -18.43
N GLU A 190 -14.10 11.95 -18.99
CA GLU A 190 -14.27 10.50 -19.16
C GLU A 190 -13.14 9.89 -20.00
N ALA A 191 -12.78 10.53 -21.11
CA ALA A 191 -11.66 10.07 -21.93
C ALA A 191 -10.33 10.08 -21.17
N MET A 192 -10.03 11.16 -20.42
CA MET A 192 -8.84 11.26 -19.57
C MET A 192 -8.84 10.22 -18.47
N ASN A 193 -9.96 9.99 -17.80
CA ASN A 193 -10.07 8.98 -16.73
C ASN A 193 -9.85 7.55 -17.25
N ALA A 194 -10.41 7.23 -18.42
CA ALA A 194 -10.22 5.93 -19.08
C ALA A 194 -8.74 5.70 -19.46
N GLU A 195 -8.07 6.73 -19.99
CA GLU A 195 -6.64 6.66 -20.33
C GLU A 195 -5.77 6.53 -19.08
N LEU A 196 -6.02 7.33 -18.04
CA LEU A 196 -5.31 7.24 -16.76
C LEU A 196 -5.44 5.85 -16.13
N ALA A 197 -6.62 5.23 -16.16
CA ALA A 197 -6.82 3.89 -15.62
C ALA A 197 -5.97 2.83 -16.35
N LYS A 198 -5.90 2.90 -17.69
CA LYS A 198 -5.05 2.03 -18.50
C LYS A 198 -3.56 2.23 -18.19
N LEU A 199 -3.12 3.50 -18.15
CA LEU A 199 -1.71 3.84 -17.93
C LEU A 199 -1.25 3.45 -16.52
N SER A 200 -2.06 3.68 -15.48
CA SER A 200 -1.73 3.29 -14.11
C SER A 200 -1.62 1.76 -13.98
N THR A 201 -2.51 1.01 -14.63
CA THR A 201 -2.43 -0.45 -14.68
C THR A 201 -1.15 -0.91 -15.38
N ALA A 202 -0.84 -0.36 -16.55
CA ALA A 202 0.37 -0.70 -17.30
C ALA A 202 1.64 -0.35 -16.53
N PHE A 203 1.67 0.80 -15.83
CA PHE A 203 2.79 1.19 -14.98
C PHE A 203 3.06 0.15 -13.89
N GLY A 204 2.06 -0.22 -13.11
CA GLY A 204 2.22 -1.19 -12.02
C GLY A 204 2.72 -2.55 -12.51
N GLN A 205 2.19 -3.04 -13.66
CA GLN A 205 2.60 -4.30 -14.27
C GLN A 205 4.06 -4.24 -14.76
N LYS A 206 4.46 -3.13 -15.40
CA LYS A 206 5.85 -2.93 -15.86
C LYS A 206 6.82 -2.86 -14.69
N VAL A 207 6.49 -2.12 -13.63
CA VAL A 207 7.36 -2.03 -12.44
C VAL A 207 7.57 -3.39 -11.79
N LEU A 208 6.52 -4.21 -11.67
CA LEU A 208 6.64 -5.54 -11.11
C LEU A 208 7.49 -6.46 -12.00
N ALA A 209 7.30 -6.42 -13.32
CA ALA A 209 8.10 -7.18 -14.27
C ALA A 209 9.57 -6.74 -14.21
N GLU A 210 9.82 -5.45 -14.19
CA GLU A 210 11.17 -4.85 -14.13
C GLU A 210 11.94 -5.29 -12.88
N VAL A 211 11.33 -5.32 -11.71
CA VAL A 211 11.97 -5.80 -10.48
C VAL A 211 12.47 -7.24 -10.62
N ASN A 212 11.73 -8.08 -11.35
CA ASN A 212 12.13 -9.46 -11.58
C ASN A 212 13.22 -9.60 -12.66
N ASP A 213 13.15 -8.80 -13.73
CA ASP A 213 14.07 -8.90 -14.87
C ASP A 213 15.40 -8.21 -14.61
N SER A 214 15.42 -7.13 -13.80
CA SER A 214 16.62 -6.40 -13.38
C SER A 214 17.39 -7.06 -12.24
N ALA A 215 16.96 -8.24 -11.77
CA ALA A 215 17.68 -8.98 -10.73
C ALA A 215 19.14 -9.27 -11.11
N VAL A 216 20.06 -9.11 -10.16
CA VAL A 216 21.50 -9.21 -10.42
C VAL A 216 21.97 -10.66 -10.35
N VAL A 217 22.44 -11.19 -11.48
CA VAL A 217 23.03 -12.53 -11.54
C VAL A 217 24.49 -12.50 -11.12
N VAL A 218 24.88 -13.38 -10.20
CA VAL A 218 26.25 -13.53 -9.69
C VAL A 218 26.80 -14.89 -10.12
N ASP A 219 28.01 -14.89 -10.69
CA ASP A 219 28.65 -16.07 -11.27
C ASP A 219 29.65 -16.75 -10.32
N ASP A 220 30.17 -16.03 -9.32
CA ASP A 220 31.14 -16.54 -8.35
C ASP A 220 30.62 -16.31 -6.93
N VAL A 221 30.48 -17.39 -6.17
CA VAL A 221 30.03 -17.34 -4.76
C VAL A 221 30.92 -16.48 -3.87
N LYS A 222 32.18 -16.29 -4.20
CA LYS A 222 33.10 -15.42 -3.45
C LYS A 222 32.65 -13.97 -3.44
N GLN A 223 31.98 -13.53 -4.48
CA GLN A 223 31.39 -12.17 -4.53
C GLN A 223 30.27 -11.97 -3.49
N LEU A 224 29.69 -13.08 -2.99
CA LEU A 224 28.63 -13.05 -1.97
C LEU A 224 29.19 -13.05 -0.54
N GLU A 225 30.51 -12.93 -0.35
CA GLU A 225 31.11 -12.82 0.96
C GLU A 225 30.49 -11.66 1.76
N GLY A 226 30.07 -11.96 2.99
CA GLY A 226 29.34 -11.06 3.88
C GLY A 226 27.85 -11.38 4.00
N LEU A 227 27.26 -12.10 3.04
CA LEU A 227 25.91 -12.63 3.20
C LEU A 227 25.91 -13.88 4.10
N SER A 228 24.82 -14.08 4.84
CA SER A 228 24.63 -15.31 5.64
C SER A 228 24.44 -16.53 4.73
N PRO A 229 24.72 -17.75 5.23
CA PRO A 229 24.47 -18.98 4.49
C PRO A 229 23.01 -19.09 3.98
N ALA A 230 22.06 -18.64 4.77
CA ALA A 230 20.64 -18.63 4.39
C ALA A 230 20.37 -17.69 3.21
N GLN A 231 20.94 -16.48 3.19
CA GLN A 231 20.81 -15.55 2.09
C GLN A 231 21.45 -16.08 0.79
N ILE A 232 22.63 -16.71 0.90
CA ILE A 232 23.29 -17.36 -0.24
C ILE A 232 22.43 -18.51 -0.80
N ALA A 233 21.85 -19.34 0.08
CA ALA A 233 20.95 -20.42 -0.33
C ALA A 233 19.69 -19.86 -1.03
N THR A 234 19.08 -18.79 -0.51
CA THR A 234 17.95 -18.11 -1.15
C THR A 234 18.31 -17.59 -2.53
N ALA A 235 19.49 -16.99 -2.70
CA ALA A 235 19.97 -16.51 -4.00
C ALA A 235 20.21 -17.66 -4.98
N ALA A 236 20.70 -18.81 -4.52
CA ALA A 236 20.87 -20.02 -5.34
C ALA A 236 19.52 -20.59 -5.80
N GLU A 237 18.52 -20.70 -4.92
CA GLU A 237 17.16 -21.12 -5.29
C GLU A 237 16.49 -20.15 -6.28
N ALA A 238 16.72 -18.85 -6.11
CA ALA A 238 16.24 -17.84 -7.07
C ALA A 238 16.87 -17.98 -8.46
N ALA A 239 18.15 -18.40 -8.53
CA ALA A 239 18.82 -18.71 -9.78
C ALA A 239 18.28 -20.00 -10.40
N LYS A 240 18.09 -21.05 -9.62
CA LYS A 240 17.53 -22.35 -10.04
C LYS A 240 16.11 -22.18 -10.60
N ALA A 241 15.27 -21.36 -9.96
CA ALA A 241 13.92 -21.04 -10.45
C ALA A 241 13.93 -20.36 -11.83
N ARG A 242 15.03 -19.71 -12.21
CA ARG A 242 15.28 -19.10 -13.53
C ARG A 242 16.03 -20.02 -14.51
N GLY A 243 16.26 -21.27 -14.14
CA GLY A 243 17.02 -22.23 -14.97
C GLY A 243 18.53 -21.96 -15.03
N LEU A 244 19.07 -21.13 -14.18
CA LEU A 244 20.49 -20.79 -14.10
C LEU A 244 21.21 -21.81 -13.19
N LYS A 245 22.19 -22.52 -13.75
CA LYS A 245 23.01 -23.49 -13.01
C LYS A 245 24.27 -22.81 -12.46
N ASP A 246 24.67 -23.18 -11.25
CA ASP A 246 25.90 -22.74 -10.60
C ASP A 246 26.01 -21.22 -10.52
N LYS A 247 24.86 -20.54 -10.34
CA LYS A 247 24.75 -19.07 -10.21
C LYS A 247 23.88 -18.71 -9.01
N TRP A 248 23.91 -17.44 -8.69
CA TRP A 248 23.10 -16.83 -7.64
C TRP A 248 22.37 -15.63 -8.21
N VAL A 249 21.14 -15.39 -7.79
CA VAL A 249 20.34 -14.23 -8.21
C VAL A 249 19.97 -13.40 -6.98
N LEU A 250 20.39 -12.14 -6.99
CA LEU A 250 19.99 -11.15 -6.00
C LEU A 250 18.79 -10.37 -6.57
N ALA A 251 17.62 -10.65 -6.03
CA ALA A 251 16.40 -9.92 -6.37
C ALA A 251 16.48 -8.48 -5.86
N LEU A 252 15.91 -7.53 -6.62
CA LEU A 252 15.81 -6.14 -6.19
C LEU A 252 14.50 -5.92 -5.44
N THR A 253 14.54 -5.08 -4.41
CA THR A 253 13.34 -4.52 -3.78
C THR A 253 12.81 -3.34 -4.59
N ASN A 254 11.60 -2.86 -4.29
CA ASN A 254 11.03 -1.73 -5.03
C ASN A 254 11.68 -0.37 -4.69
N THR A 255 12.34 -0.23 -3.55
CA THR A 255 13.08 0.97 -3.13
C THR A 255 14.42 1.11 -3.85
N SER A 256 15.04 2.29 -3.81
CA SER A 256 16.38 2.52 -4.37
C SER A 256 17.47 1.76 -3.61
N GLY A 257 17.44 1.79 -2.28
CA GLY A 257 18.29 0.99 -1.41
C GLY A 257 18.02 -0.51 -1.55
N GLN A 258 19.07 -1.33 -1.48
CA GLN A 258 18.98 -2.78 -1.66
C GLN A 258 19.65 -3.49 -0.47
N PRO A 259 18.91 -4.33 0.29
CA PRO A 259 19.40 -4.93 1.54
C PRO A 259 20.75 -5.67 1.46
N PRO A 260 21.11 -6.36 0.35
CA PRO A 260 22.42 -7.00 0.25
C PRO A 260 23.59 -6.04 0.37
N ASN A 261 23.41 -4.75 -0.01
CA ASN A 261 24.49 -3.76 0.06
C ASN A 261 25.00 -3.49 1.48
N GLY A 262 24.16 -3.70 2.50
CA GLY A 262 24.58 -3.56 3.91
C GLY A 262 25.57 -4.65 4.40
N SER A 263 25.62 -5.80 3.73
CA SER A 263 26.42 -6.96 4.18
C SER A 263 27.53 -7.36 3.21
N LEU A 264 27.35 -7.19 1.91
CA LEU A 264 28.30 -7.60 0.87
C LEU A 264 29.65 -6.90 1.02
N ARG A 265 30.75 -7.68 1.07
CA ARG A 265 32.11 -7.14 1.11
C ARG A 265 32.60 -6.67 -0.26
N ASP A 266 32.19 -7.34 -1.34
CA ASP A 266 32.56 -6.98 -2.71
C ASP A 266 31.93 -5.62 -3.10
N ARG A 267 32.76 -4.57 -3.13
CA ARG A 267 32.35 -3.21 -3.47
C ARG A 267 31.83 -3.09 -4.92
N ALA A 268 32.42 -3.84 -5.85
CA ALA A 268 32.03 -3.82 -7.25
C ALA A 268 30.62 -4.45 -7.42
N LEU A 269 30.32 -5.50 -6.67
CA LEU A 269 28.99 -6.08 -6.65
C LEU A 269 27.97 -5.12 -6.02
N ARG A 270 28.31 -4.42 -4.92
CA ARG A 270 27.42 -3.38 -4.34
C ARG A 270 27.09 -2.29 -5.36
N GLU A 271 28.11 -1.79 -6.09
CA GLU A 271 27.92 -0.80 -7.15
C GLU A 271 27.02 -1.35 -8.27
N ARG A 272 27.23 -2.59 -8.71
CA ARG A 272 26.41 -3.24 -9.74
C ARG A 272 24.95 -3.36 -9.33
N ILE A 273 24.68 -3.78 -8.10
CA ILE A 273 23.33 -3.85 -7.53
C ILE A 273 22.69 -2.46 -7.48
N TYR A 274 23.41 -1.46 -6.98
CA TYR A 274 22.92 -0.09 -6.90
C TYR A 274 22.57 0.47 -8.28
N ARG A 275 23.47 0.32 -9.26
CA ARG A 275 23.23 0.81 -10.62
C ARG A 275 22.05 0.11 -11.29
N ALA A 276 21.93 -1.20 -11.13
CA ALA A 276 20.77 -1.95 -11.60
C ALA A 276 19.47 -1.44 -10.95
N SER A 277 19.50 -1.19 -9.64
CA SER A 277 18.36 -0.63 -8.91
C SER A 277 17.97 0.75 -9.43
N MET A 278 18.94 1.65 -9.60
CA MET A 278 18.70 3.03 -10.01
C MET A 278 18.25 3.17 -11.48
N ALA A 279 18.58 2.21 -12.34
CA ALA A 279 18.24 2.24 -13.76
C ALA A 279 16.83 1.71 -14.06
N ARG A 280 16.17 1.06 -13.10
CA ARG A 280 14.85 0.43 -13.33
C ARG A 280 13.86 1.38 -13.98
N GLY A 281 13.15 0.89 -15.00
CA GLY A 281 12.11 1.62 -15.71
C GLY A 281 12.58 2.82 -16.52
N SER A 282 13.91 3.06 -16.67
CA SER A 282 14.46 4.21 -17.39
C SER A 282 15.66 3.88 -18.29
N HIS A 283 15.93 2.60 -18.55
CA HIS A 283 17.06 2.16 -19.38
C HIS A 283 16.63 1.66 -20.78
N GLY A 284 15.39 1.93 -21.18
CA GLY A 284 14.80 1.42 -22.42
C GLY A 284 14.27 -0.02 -22.28
N GLY A 285 13.73 -0.54 -23.37
CA GLY A 285 13.19 -1.90 -23.42
C GLY A 285 11.71 -1.98 -23.00
N PRO A 286 11.19 -3.23 -22.83
CA PRO A 286 9.75 -3.45 -22.67
C PRO A 286 9.17 -2.91 -21.36
N HIS A 287 10.01 -2.73 -20.34
CA HIS A 287 9.60 -2.29 -19.01
C HIS A 287 9.88 -0.82 -18.74
N ASP A 288 10.39 -0.07 -19.72
CA ASP A 288 10.55 1.39 -19.59
C ASP A 288 9.20 2.05 -19.32
N THR A 289 9.16 2.90 -18.31
CA THR A 289 7.95 3.58 -17.84
C THR A 289 7.95 5.08 -18.11
N THR A 290 9.03 5.65 -18.64
CA THR A 290 9.21 7.11 -18.81
C THR A 290 8.11 7.73 -19.66
N ALA A 291 7.68 7.06 -20.74
CA ALA A 291 6.57 7.51 -21.57
C ALA A 291 5.23 7.50 -20.80
N ILE A 292 5.01 6.50 -19.96
CA ILE A 292 3.81 6.44 -19.12
C ILE A 292 3.82 7.57 -18.09
N VAL A 293 4.96 7.81 -17.44
CA VAL A 293 5.13 8.91 -16.46
C VAL A 293 4.77 10.25 -17.09
N ALA A 294 5.41 10.61 -18.20
CA ALA A 294 5.17 11.89 -18.88
C ALA A 294 3.68 12.05 -19.26
N ARG A 295 3.06 10.99 -19.79
CA ARG A 295 1.65 11.04 -20.20
C ARG A 295 0.70 11.13 -19.00
N VAL A 296 0.94 10.37 -17.93
CA VAL A 296 0.11 10.39 -16.71
C VAL A 296 0.16 11.77 -16.05
N VAL A 297 1.35 12.35 -15.90
CA VAL A 297 1.50 13.69 -15.30
C VAL A 297 0.79 14.75 -16.13
N ARG A 298 0.94 14.72 -17.46
CA ARG A 298 0.25 15.66 -18.38
C ARG A 298 -1.27 15.52 -18.28
N LEU A 299 -1.81 14.32 -18.32
CA LEU A 299 -3.24 14.06 -18.17
C LEU A 299 -3.79 14.56 -16.82
N ARG A 300 -3.03 14.35 -15.74
CA ARG A 300 -3.42 14.83 -14.41
C ARG A 300 -3.47 16.36 -14.35
N ALA A 301 -2.50 17.03 -14.95
CA ALA A 301 -2.47 18.48 -15.03
C ALA A 301 -3.64 19.03 -15.89
N GLU A 302 -3.90 18.43 -17.06
CA GLU A 302 -5.04 18.76 -17.92
C GLU A 302 -6.38 18.57 -17.19
N ARG A 303 -6.53 17.44 -16.48
CA ARG A 303 -7.72 17.13 -15.69
C ARG A 303 -7.92 18.11 -14.54
N ALA A 304 -6.87 18.47 -13.82
CA ALA A 304 -6.95 19.43 -12.74
C ALA A 304 -7.43 20.80 -13.26
N ARG A 305 -6.89 21.29 -14.38
CA ARG A 305 -7.34 22.53 -15.02
C ARG A 305 -8.80 22.46 -15.45
N LEU A 306 -9.23 21.34 -16.04
CA LEU A 306 -10.63 21.12 -16.42
C LEU A 306 -11.58 21.21 -15.21
N LEU A 307 -11.13 20.74 -14.06
CA LEU A 307 -11.87 20.76 -12.79
C LEU A 307 -11.72 22.09 -12.02
N GLY A 308 -11.04 23.10 -12.58
CA GLY A 308 -10.89 24.43 -12.00
C GLY A 308 -9.74 24.58 -10.99
N TYR A 309 -8.77 23.65 -10.98
CA TYR A 309 -7.59 23.71 -10.11
C TYR A 309 -6.34 24.09 -10.92
N PRO A 310 -5.40 24.87 -10.33
CA PRO A 310 -4.19 25.31 -11.04
C PRO A 310 -3.22 24.17 -11.35
N SER A 311 -3.22 23.10 -10.52
CA SER A 311 -2.36 21.92 -10.69
C SER A 311 -3.01 20.66 -10.12
N HIS A 312 -2.42 19.49 -10.40
CA HIS A 312 -2.88 18.24 -9.80
C HIS A 312 -2.63 18.22 -8.28
N ALA A 313 -1.54 18.79 -7.81
CA ALA A 313 -1.27 18.91 -6.37
C ALA A 313 -2.37 19.75 -5.68
N ALA A 314 -2.74 20.89 -6.25
CA ALA A 314 -3.84 21.71 -5.71
C ALA A 314 -5.18 20.95 -5.71
N TYR A 315 -5.46 20.17 -6.76
CA TYR A 315 -6.65 19.32 -6.80
C TYR A 315 -6.65 18.28 -5.68
N VAL A 316 -5.54 17.58 -5.46
CA VAL A 316 -5.46 16.52 -4.43
C VAL A 316 -5.55 17.14 -3.04
N LEU A 317 -4.65 18.09 -2.72
CA LEU A 317 -4.51 18.62 -1.37
C LEU A 317 -5.73 19.41 -0.87
N ALA A 318 -6.55 19.94 -1.75
CA ALA A 318 -7.83 20.58 -1.36
C ALA A 318 -8.77 19.66 -0.56
N ASP A 319 -8.55 18.35 -0.57
CA ASP A 319 -9.34 17.36 0.19
C ASP A 319 -8.52 16.59 1.26
N GLU A 320 -7.29 17.01 1.49
CA GLU A 320 -6.40 16.49 2.51
C GLU A 320 -6.33 17.43 3.73
N THR A 321 -5.69 16.99 4.82
CA THR A 321 -5.58 17.82 6.03
C THR A 321 -4.63 19.01 5.85
N ALA A 322 -3.63 18.90 4.97
CA ALA A 322 -2.73 20.00 4.59
C ALA A 322 -3.43 21.09 3.77
N GLN A 323 -4.53 20.78 3.08
CA GLN A 323 -5.40 21.67 2.28
C GLN A 323 -4.72 22.34 1.07
N THR A 324 -3.45 22.68 1.12
CA THR A 324 -2.73 23.38 0.04
C THR A 324 -1.35 22.78 -0.25
N PRO A 325 -0.86 22.85 -1.51
CA PRO A 325 0.50 22.47 -1.85
C PRO A 325 1.57 23.24 -1.04
N GLU A 326 1.30 24.51 -0.73
CA GLU A 326 2.22 25.37 0.01
C GLU A 326 2.42 24.89 1.44
N ALA A 327 1.38 24.35 2.10
CA ALA A 327 1.49 23.78 3.44
C ALA A 327 2.36 22.52 3.44
N ALA A 328 2.13 21.60 2.48
CA ALA A 328 2.93 20.40 2.34
C ALA A 328 4.40 20.72 1.99
N LEU A 329 4.62 21.58 0.97
CA LEU A 329 5.96 22.01 0.57
C LEU A 329 6.66 22.76 1.71
N GLY A 330 5.96 23.61 2.47
CA GLY A 330 6.52 24.35 3.61
C GLY A 330 7.11 23.43 4.66
N LEU A 331 6.43 22.31 4.99
CA LEU A 331 6.97 21.29 5.90
C LEU A 331 8.23 20.63 5.31
N LEU A 332 8.14 20.14 4.07
CA LEU A 332 9.22 19.37 3.42
C LEU A 332 10.48 20.22 3.24
N THR A 333 10.33 21.45 2.70
CA THR A 333 11.47 22.33 2.42
C THR A 333 12.09 22.92 3.68
N LYS A 334 11.34 23.07 4.77
CA LYS A 334 11.88 23.48 6.08
C LYS A 334 12.83 22.41 6.64
N LEU A 335 12.54 21.14 6.45
CA LEU A 335 13.33 20.03 7.00
C LEU A 335 14.53 19.64 6.12
N ALA A 336 14.48 19.86 4.81
CA ALA A 336 15.48 19.39 3.86
C ALA A 336 16.91 19.88 4.19
N PRO A 337 17.19 21.17 4.47
CA PRO A 337 18.54 21.63 4.75
C PRO A 337 19.17 20.96 5.97
N VAL A 338 18.40 20.74 7.03
CA VAL A 338 18.89 20.13 8.27
C VAL A 338 19.12 18.64 8.10
N ALA A 339 18.21 17.94 7.38
CA ALA A 339 18.38 16.53 7.05
C ALA A 339 19.66 16.29 6.23
N VAL A 340 19.88 17.10 5.18
CA VAL A 340 21.09 17.01 4.35
C VAL A 340 22.34 17.36 5.15
N ALA A 341 22.30 18.34 6.05
CA ALA A 341 23.43 18.64 6.92
C ALA A 341 23.76 17.47 7.86
N ASN A 342 22.75 16.78 8.40
CA ASN A 342 22.94 15.56 9.17
C ASN A 342 23.53 14.44 8.32
N ALA A 343 22.98 14.19 7.13
CA ALA A 343 23.50 13.19 6.21
C ALA A 343 24.98 13.46 5.81
N ARG A 344 25.37 14.73 5.65
CA ARG A 344 26.77 15.09 5.39
C ARG A 344 27.68 14.77 6.58
N ARG A 345 27.21 14.94 7.83
CA ARG A 345 27.96 14.52 9.02
C ARG A 345 28.12 13.01 9.10
N GLU A 346 27.05 12.28 8.82
CA GLU A 346 27.05 10.82 8.75
C GLU A 346 28.02 10.30 7.65
N ALA A 347 28.01 10.93 6.47
CA ALA A 347 28.96 10.62 5.39
C ALA A 347 30.42 10.87 5.81
N ALA A 348 30.68 11.92 6.59
CA ALA A 348 32.01 12.18 7.12
C ALA A 348 32.49 11.10 8.12
N ASP A 349 31.57 10.58 8.92
CA ASP A 349 31.88 9.44 9.82
C ASP A 349 32.15 8.16 9.02
N ILE A 350 31.36 7.87 7.99
CA ILE A 350 31.63 6.79 7.03
C ILE A 350 33.01 6.94 6.39
N ALA A 351 33.37 8.13 5.92
CA ALA A 351 34.67 8.41 5.30
C ALA A 351 35.85 8.16 6.28
N LYS A 352 35.66 8.41 7.58
CA LYS A 352 36.68 8.08 8.61
C LYS A 352 36.93 6.57 8.69
N VAL A 353 35.86 5.77 8.66
CA VAL A 353 35.97 4.31 8.70
C VAL A 353 36.63 3.77 7.43
N ILE A 354 36.25 4.29 6.25
CA ILE A 354 36.89 3.94 4.97
C ILE A 354 38.42 4.19 5.04
N ARG A 355 38.85 5.37 5.49
CA ARG A 355 40.27 5.70 5.63
C ARG A 355 41.00 4.82 6.65
N LYS A 356 40.35 4.52 7.78
CA LYS A 356 40.90 3.61 8.81
C LYS A 356 41.16 2.20 8.27
N GLU A 357 40.32 1.74 7.32
CA GLU A 357 40.49 0.48 6.62
C GLU A 357 41.43 0.55 5.41
N GLY A 358 42.11 1.67 5.20
CA GLY A 358 43.07 1.87 4.10
C GLY A 358 42.44 2.27 2.76
N GLY A 359 41.13 2.56 2.72
CA GLY A 359 40.45 3.07 1.53
C GLY A 359 40.77 4.52 1.28
N SER A 360 40.92 4.90 -0.02
CA SER A 360 41.23 6.26 -0.47
C SER A 360 40.08 6.89 -1.29
N PHE A 361 38.88 6.36 -1.21
CA PHE A 361 37.73 6.83 -1.97
C PHE A 361 36.71 7.56 -1.07
N GLU A 362 35.97 8.47 -1.65
CA GLU A 362 34.84 9.12 -0.98
C GLU A 362 33.61 8.20 -0.99
N PRO A 363 32.77 8.23 0.08
CA PRO A 363 31.57 7.42 0.17
C PRO A 363 30.63 7.66 -1.01
N GLN A 364 30.22 6.58 -1.65
CA GLN A 364 29.18 6.58 -2.67
C GLN A 364 27.89 5.97 -2.11
N ALA A 365 26.77 6.11 -2.81
CA ALA A 365 25.50 5.56 -2.35
C ALA A 365 25.53 4.04 -2.08
N TRP A 366 26.28 3.27 -2.88
CA TRP A 366 26.48 1.83 -2.69
C TRP A 366 27.43 1.45 -1.54
N ASP A 367 28.11 2.44 -0.95
CA ASP A 367 28.97 2.24 0.21
C ASP A 367 28.23 2.54 1.53
N TRP A 368 27.15 3.32 1.46
CA TRP A 368 26.49 3.89 2.64
C TRP A 368 26.09 2.83 3.67
N GLU A 369 25.20 1.91 3.31
CA GLU A 369 24.68 0.91 4.26
C GLU A 369 25.79 0.04 4.86
N PHE A 370 26.75 -0.39 4.03
CA PHE A 370 27.88 -1.21 4.47
C PHE A 370 28.74 -0.51 5.54
N TYR A 371 29.12 0.74 5.29
CA TYR A 371 29.96 1.49 6.22
C TYR A 371 29.16 2.12 7.36
N ALA A 372 27.91 2.49 7.17
CA ALA A 372 27.02 2.90 8.25
C ALA A 372 26.86 1.79 9.28
N GLY A 373 26.73 0.51 8.86
CA GLY A 373 26.76 -0.63 9.77
C GLY A 373 28.05 -0.72 10.61
N LYS A 374 29.19 -0.39 10.02
CA LYS A 374 30.50 -0.34 10.76
C LYS A 374 30.56 0.84 11.73
N VAL A 375 30.14 2.02 11.32
CA VAL A 375 30.03 3.21 12.21
C VAL A 375 29.12 2.90 13.39
N ARG A 376 27.98 2.25 13.15
CA ARG A 376 27.03 1.83 14.20
C ARG A 376 27.71 0.88 15.21
N ARG A 377 28.44 -0.13 14.72
CA ARG A 377 29.19 -1.04 15.57
C ARG A 377 30.27 -0.34 16.39
N GLU A 378 31.05 0.59 15.79
CA GLU A 378 32.07 1.33 16.51
C GLU A 378 31.48 2.27 17.57
N ARG A 379 30.36 2.94 17.28
CA ARG A 379 29.77 3.96 18.17
C ARG A 379 28.93 3.36 19.30
N PHE A 380 28.14 2.32 19.00
CA PHE A 380 27.17 1.76 19.93
C PHE A 380 27.52 0.33 20.39
N ALA A 381 28.62 -0.25 19.91
CA ALA A 381 28.95 -1.67 20.11
C ALA A 381 27.79 -2.59 19.77
N PHE A 382 27.03 -2.26 18.70
CA PHE A 382 25.77 -2.90 18.32
C PHE A 382 25.83 -3.39 16.87
N ASP A 383 25.53 -4.68 16.70
CA ASP A 383 25.27 -5.30 15.39
C ASP A 383 23.83 -5.81 15.38
N GLU A 384 23.08 -5.43 14.36
CA GLU A 384 21.66 -5.81 14.24
C GLU A 384 21.46 -7.33 14.14
N SER A 385 22.47 -8.05 13.67
CA SER A 385 22.44 -9.53 13.63
C SER A 385 22.35 -10.16 15.01
N GLU A 386 22.84 -9.48 16.07
CA GLU A 386 22.72 -9.92 17.47
C GLU A 386 21.27 -9.86 17.98
N LEU A 387 20.42 -9.05 17.33
CA LEU A 387 19.04 -8.84 17.74
C LEU A 387 18.10 -9.90 17.17
N ARG A 388 18.35 -10.36 15.94
CA ARG A 388 17.46 -11.27 15.21
C ARG A 388 17.05 -12.52 15.99
N PRO A 389 17.92 -13.19 16.76
CA PRO A 389 17.54 -14.38 17.56
C PRO A 389 16.43 -14.12 18.59
N TYR A 390 16.19 -12.86 18.93
CA TYR A 390 15.16 -12.44 19.89
C TYR A 390 13.86 -11.97 19.22
N LEU A 391 13.83 -11.92 17.89
CA LEU A 391 12.73 -11.35 17.09
C LEU A 391 12.05 -12.44 16.23
N GLU A 392 11.58 -13.51 16.89
CA GLU A 392 10.89 -14.59 16.22
C GLU A 392 9.45 -14.17 15.91
N LEU A 393 8.98 -14.38 14.65
CA LEU A 393 7.72 -13.88 14.10
C LEU A 393 6.49 -14.20 14.95
N ASP A 394 6.34 -15.44 15.42
CA ASP A 394 5.11 -15.81 16.16
C ASP A 394 5.08 -15.14 17.54
N ARG A 395 6.25 -14.98 18.18
CA ARG A 395 6.37 -14.22 19.44
C ARG A 395 6.14 -12.73 19.21
N VAL A 396 6.71 -12.14 18.16
CA VAL A 396 6.46 -10.74 17.81
C VAL A 396 4.96 -10.50 17.61
N LEU A 397 4.28 -11.41 16.88
CA LEU A 397 2.84 -11.29 16.65
C LEU A 397 2.03 -11.45 17.95
N ARG A 398 2.25 -12.53 18.70
CA ARG A 398 1.39 -12.89 19.85
C ARG A 398 1.77 -12.14 21.12
N ASP A 399 3.06 -12.18 21.46
CA ASP A 399 3.57 -11.63 22.71
C ASP A 399 3.99 -10.17 22.58
N GLY A 400 4.06 -9.63 21.35
CA GLY A 400 4.29 -8.22 21.04
C GLY A 400 3.02 -7.51 20.61
N VAL A 401 2.62 -7.69 19.36
CA VAL A 401 1.51 -6.96 18.72
C VAL A 401 0.18 -7.21 19.41
N PHE A 402 -0.20 -8.49 19.61
CA PHE A 402 -1.45 -8.84 20.28
C PHE A 402 -1.44 -8.49 21.76
N PHE A 403 -0.30 -8.68 22.44
CA PHE A 403 -0.14 -8.31 23.84
C PHE A 403 -0.38 -6.81 24.04
N ALA A 404 0.27 -5.94 23.24
CA ALA A 404 0.07 -4.49 23.32
C ALA A 404 -1.40 -4.10 23.11
N ALA A 405 -2.05 -4.70 22.09
CA ALA A 405 -3.47 -4.46 21.83
C ALA A 405 -4.38 -4.94 22.98
N THR A 406 -4.08 -6.10 23.57
CA THR A 406 -4.82 -6.61 24.72
C THR A 406 -4.69 -5.68 25.93
N ARG A 407 -3.48 -5.18 26.19
CA ARG A 407 -3.21 -4.25 27.31
C ARG A 407 -3.93 -2.91 27.10
N LEU A 408 -3.91 -2.36 25.89
CA LEU A 408 -4.52 -1.09 25.55
C LEU A 408 -6.04 -1.15 25.45
N TYR A 409 -6.56 -2.18 24.79
CA TYR A 409 -7.97 -2.18 24.36
C TYR A 409 -8.78 -3.31 24.97
N GLY A 410 -8.14 -4.28 25.66
CA GLY A 410 -8.79 -5.44 26.23
C GLY A 410 -9.28 -6.47 25.22
N ILE A 411 -8.91 -6.35 23.95
CA ILE A 411 -9.28 -7.31 22.91
C ILE A 411 -8.42 -8.57 23.03
N THR A 412 -9.00 -9.70 22.58
CA THR A 412 -8.35 -11.01 22.57
C THR A 412 -8.42 -11.65 21.20
N PHE A 413 -7.51 -12.61 20.93
CA PHE A 413 -7.35 -13.23 19.62
C PHE A 413 -7.41 -14.75 19.72
N LYS A 414 -8.19 -15.37 18.82
CA LYS A 414 -8.27 -16.82 18.71
C LYS A 414 -8.02 -17.26 17.28
N GLU A 415 -6.98 -18.05 17.07
CA GLU A 415 -6.63 -18.54 15.73
C GLU A 415 -7.68 -19.50 15.18
N ARG A 416 -8.05 -19.33 13.92
CA ARG A 416 -9.00 -20.13 13.16
C ARG A 416 -8.27 -20.93 12.10
N LYS A 417 -8.50 -22.24 12.08
CA LYS A 417 -7.93 -23.18 11.09
C LYS A 417 -8.98 -23.78 10.16
N ASP A 418 -10.23 -23.47 10.41
CA ASP A 418 -11.39 -23.96 9.67
C ASP A 418 -11.89 -23.00 8.59
N LEU A 419 -11.41 -21.75 8.57
CA LEU A 419 -11.72 -20.79 7.52
C LEU A 419 -10.78 -20.98 6.32
N PRO A 420 -11.31 -20.96 5.08
CA PRO A 420 -10.48 -21.12 3.89
C PRO A 420 -9.56 -19.94 3.68
N VAL A 421 -8.34 -20.18 3.19
CA VAL A 421 -7.35 -19.15 2.89
C VAL A 421 -6.93 -19.20 1.42
N TYR A 422 -6.51 -18.07 0.86
CA TYR A 422 -6.04 -17.99 -0.53
C TYR A 422 -4.61 -18.51 -0.72
N HIS A 423 -3.83 -18.63 0.35
CA HIS A 423 -2.47 -19.18 0.36
C HIS A 423 -2.18 -19.90 1.68
N PRO A 424 -1.45 -21.04 1.68
CA PRO A 424 -1.25 -21.85 2.90
C PRO A 424 -0.49 -21.15 4.03
N ASP A 425 0.23 -20.06 3.75
CA ASP A 425 0.96 -19.28 4.75
C ASP A 425 0.08 -18.24 5.46
N VAL A 426 -1.14 -18.05 5.01
CA VAL A 426 -2.07 -17.07 5.59
C VAL A 426 -2.68 -17.64 6.87
N ARG A 427 -2.73 -16.81 7.89
CA ARG A 427 -3.31 -17.13 9.19
C ARG A 427 -4.54 -16.26 9.45
N VAL A 428 -5.53 -16.81 10.14
CA VAL A 428 -6.79 -16.13 10.42
C VAL A 428 -7.06 -16.16 11.93
N PHE A 429 -7.57 -15.04 12.46
CA PHE A 429 -7.88 -14.91 13.88
C PHE A 429 -9.26 -14.28 14.05
N ASP A 430 -10.10 -14.87 14.91
CA ASP A 430 -11.22 -14.15 15.49
C ASP A 430 -10.69 -13.14 16.52
N VAL A 431 -11.25 -11.95 16.51
CA VAL A 431 -10.93 -10.88 17.47
C VAL A 431 -12.17 -10.62 18.31
N PHE A 432 -12.02 -10.63 19.63
CA PHE A 432 -13.10 -10.44 20.58
C PHE A 432 -12.88 -9.20 21.44
N GLU A 433 -13.97 -8.56 21.80
CA GLU A 433 -14.00 -7.52 22.84
C GLU A 433 -13.79 -8.14 24.25
N ALA A 434 -13.55 -7.28 25.23
CA ALA A 434 -13.34 -7.70 26.61
C ALA A 434 -14.53 -8.44 27.23
N ASP A 435 -15.75 -8.22 26.73
CA ASP A 435 -16.97 -8.93 27.13
C ASP A 435 -17.17 -10.26 26.42
N GLY A 436 -16.24 -10.67 25.54
CA GLY A 436 -16.31 -11.90 24.76
C GLY A 436 -17.11 -11.79 23.47
N SER A 437 -17.74 -10.66 23.16
CA SER A 437 -18.43 -10.47 21.89
C SER A 437 -17.43 -10.39 20.73
N GLN A 438 -17.75 -11.01 19.58
CA GLN A 438 -16.90 -10.95 18.41
C GLN A 438 -16.85 -9.54 17.83
N LEU A 439 -15.63 -8.96 17.74
CA LEU A 439 -15.37 -7.65 17.14
C LEU A 439 -15.15 -7.77 15.63
N ALA A 440 -14.22 -8.63 15.22
CA ALA A 440 -13.69 -8.69 13.86
C ALA A 440 -13.14 -10.08 13.51
N ILE A 441 -12.76 -10.25 12.23
CA ILE A 441 -11.81 -11.27 11.80
C ILE A 441 -10.56 -10.57 11.29
N PHE A 442 -9.38 -11.00 11.74
CA PHE A 442 -8.07 -10.53 11.33
C PHE A 442 -7.34 -11.60 10.53
N ILE A 443 -6.87 -11.25 9.34
CA ILE A 443 -6.11 -12.10 8.42
C ILE A 443 -4.67 -11.61 8.44
N PHE A 444 -3.70 -12.53 8.60
CA PHE A 444 -2.28 -12.22 8.64
C PHE A 444 -1.53 -12.99 7.56
N ASP A 445 -0.93 -12.26 6.63
CA ASP A 445 -0.16 -12.78 5.50
C ASP A 445 1.30 -12.27 5.56
N PRO A 446 2.21 -12.96 6.29
CA PRO A 446 3.53 -12.42 6.63
C PRO A 446 4.56 -12.50 5.51
N TYR A 447 4.51 -13.53 4.63
CA TYR A 447 5.65 -13.87 3.80
C TYR A 447 5.65 -13.25 2.41
N ALA A 448 6.87 -12.90 1.96
CA ALA A 448 7.13 -12.55 0.58
C ALA A 448 6.97 -13.77 -0.34
N ARG A 449 6.50 -13.54 -1.56
CA ARG A 449 6.42 -14.54 -2.63
C ARG A 449 6.37 -13.88 -4.01
N PRO A 450 6.73 -14.56 -5.10
CA PRO A 450 6.74 -13.97 -6.44
C PRO A 450 5.37 -13.45 -6.91
N SER A 451 4.28 -14.04 -6.41
CA SER A 451 2.90 -13.64 -6.71
C SER A 451 2.40 -12.45 -5.88
N LYS A 452 3.19 -11.94 -4.93
CA LYS A 452 2.78 -10.88 -4.01
C LYS A 452 3.51 -9.58 -4.33
N ARG A 453 2.79 -8.46 -4.33
CA ARG A 453 3.42 -7.15 -4.52
C ARG A 453 4.35 -6.81 -3.35
N GLY A 454 5.39 -6.02 -3.61
CA GLY A 454 6.31 -5.53 -2.59
C GLY A 454 5.70 -4.46 -1.67
N GLY A 455 6.39 -4.20 -0.56
CA GLY A 455 5.92 -3.34 0.53
C GLY A 455 4.99 -4.09 1.50
N ALA A 456 4.48 -3.37 2.50
CA ALA A 456 3.46 -3.88 3.41
C ALA A 456 2.16 -3.08 3.23
N TRP A 457 1.03 -3.65 3.62
CA TRP A 457 -0.25 -2.93 3.57
C TRP A 457 -1.34 -3.64 4.37
N MET A 458 -2.34 -2.86 4.78
CA MET A 458 -3.62 -3.32 5.27
C MET A 458 -4.69 -3.21 4.18
N ASN A 459 -5.67 -4.13 4.16
CA ASN A 459 -6.94 -3.94 3.47
C ASN A 459 -8.12 -4.52 4.27
N ALA A 460 -9.32 -3.98 4.02
CA ALA A 460 -10.57 -4.54 4.54
C ALA A 460 -11.28 -5.32 3.44
N TYR A 461 -11.59 -6.60 3.69
CA TYR A 461 -12.48 -7.41 2.86
C TYR A 461 -13.95 -7.06 3.11
N VAL A 462 -14.29 -6.77 4.36
CA VAL A 462 -15.60 -6.30 4.80
C VAL A 462 -15.38 -5.09 5.71
N PRO A 463 -15.79 -3.89 5.31
CA PRO A 463 -15.77 -2.74 6.20
C PRO A 463 -16.87 -2.81 7.27
N GLN A 464 -16.63 -2.20 8.42
CA GLN A 464 -17.67 -2.04 9.43
C GLN A 464 -18.75 -1.05 8.95
N SER A 465 -20.02 -1.36 9.19
CA SER A 465 -21.12 -0.41 8.99
C SER A 465 -22.36 -0.82 9.78
N HIS A 466 -22.91 0.13 10.55
CA HIS A 466 -24.22 -0.12 11.19
C HIS A 466 -25.35 -0.10 10.17
N LEU A 467 -25.27 0.70 9.11
CA LEU A 467 -26.28 0.75 8.04
C LEU A 467 -26.42 -0.59 7.32
N LEU A 468 -25.31 -1.29 7.10
CA LEU A 468 -25.26 -2.56 6.39
C LEU A 468 -25.28 -3.76 7.34
N GLY A 469 -25.19 -3.53 8.66
CA GLY A 469 -25.11 -4.59 9.66
C GLY A 469 -23.82 -5.40 9.59
N THR A 470 -22.73 -4.83 9.07
CA THR A 470 -21.45 -5.53 8.85
C THR A 470 -20.46 -5.28 9.98
N LYS A 471 -19.72 -6.33 10.34
CA LYS A 471 -18.54 -6.28 11.20
C LYS A 471 -17.28 -6.45 10.34
N PRO A 472 -16.11 -5.90 10.75
CA PRO A 472 -14.94 -5.84 9.89
C PRO A 472 -14.25 -7.20 9.72
N VAL A 473 -13.79 -7.44 8.47
CA VAL A 473 -12.83 -8.49 8.12
C VAL A 473 -11.65 -7.77 7.48
N VAL A 474 -10.52 -7.73 8.18
CA VAL A 474 -9.32 -6.97 7.78
C VAL A 474 -8.12 -7.88 7.61
N ALA A 475 -7.18 -7.47 6.77
CA ALA A 475 -5.96 -8.23 6.51
C ALA A 475 -4.72 -7.33 6.58
N ASN A 476 -3.63 -7.87 7.18
CA ASN A 476 -2.29 -7.32 7.06
C ASN A 476 -1.43 -8.21 6.19
N HIS A 477 -0.68 -7.57 5.29
CA HIS A 477 0.26 -8.21 4.39
C HIS A 477 1.66 -7.66 4.62
N LEU A 478 2.61 -8.55 4.91
CA LEU A 478 4.03 -8.23 5.01
C LEU A 478 4.80 -8.91 3.88
N ASN A 479 6.10 -8.66 3.80
CA ASN A 479 6.99 -9.29 2.83
C ASN A 479 8.27 -9.82 3.49
N ILE A 480 8.11 -10.52 4.62
CA ILE A 480 9.20 -11.15 5.35
C ILE A 480 9.72 -12.34 4.53
N PRO A 481 11.04 -12.47 4.33
CA PRO A 481 11.60 -13.64 3.66
C PRO A 481 11.25 -14.93 4.39
N LYS A 482 10.60 -15.87 3.70
CA LYS A 482 10.23 -17.16 4.30
C LYS A 482 11.47 -18.04 4.45
N PRO A 483 11.81 -18.52 5.68
CA PRO A 483 12.92 -19.43 5.87
C PRO A 483 12.60 -20.83 5.31
N PRO A 484 13.62 -21.69 5.12
CA PRO A 484 13.41 -23.10 4.82
C PRO A 484 12.49 -23.79 5.84
N ALA A 485 11.77 -24.83 5.39
CA ALA A 485 10.84 -25.55 6.24
C ALA A 485 11.51 -26.05 7.53
N GLY A 486 10.87 -25.83 8.67
CA GLY A 486 11.37 -26.22 10.00
C GLY A 486 12.34 -25.22 10.63
N GLN A 487 12.68 -24.13 9.96
CA GLN A 487 13.48 -23.05 10.55
C GLN A 487 12.57 -21.94 11.08
N PRO A 488 12.93 -21.27 12.20
CA PRO A 488 12.18 -20.11 12.70
C PRO A 488 12.30 -18.92 11.77
N THR A 489 11.28 -18.09 11.73
CA THR A 489 11.33 -16.81 11.03
C THR A 489 11.87 -15.74 11.96
N LEU A 490 13.14 -15.39 11.80
CA LEU A 490 13.82 -14.38 12.59
C LEU A 490 13.78 -13.03 11.83
N MET A 491 13.02 -12.09 12.38
CA MET A 491 12.77 -10.78 11.78
C MET A 491 13.95 -9.82 11.97
N THR A 492 14.05 -8.85 11.08
CA THR A 492 14.82 -7.62 11.33
C THR A 492 14.02 -6.67 12.22
N TRP A 493 14.68 -5.63 12.73
CA TRP A 493 13.97 -4.59 13.50
C TRP A 493 12.93 -3.84 12.65
N ASP A 494 13.27 -3.48 11.42
CA ASP A 494 12.37 -2.84 10.46
C ASP A 494 11.11 -3.69 10.16
N GLU A 495 11.27 -5.01 10.04
CA GLU A 495 10.13 -5.93 9.87
C GLU A 495 9.24 -5.99 11.12
N VAL A 496 9.81 -5.86 12.32
CA VAL A 496 9.03 -5.76 13.58
C VAL A 496 8.24 -4.45 13.61
N GLU A 497 8.89 -3.31 13.35
CA GLU A 497 8.21 -2.00 13.29
C GLU A 497 7.10 -2.02 12.26
N THR A 498 7.35 -2.58 11.06
CA THR A 498 6.35 -2.75 9.99
C THR A 498 5.16 -3.61 10.46
N ALA A 499 5.40 -4.69 11.23
CA ALA A 499 4.30 -5.51 11.77
C ALA A 499 3.41 -4.73 12.74
N PHE A 500 3.99 -3.89 13.60
CA PHE A 500 3.22 -2.99 14.47
C PHE A 500 2.51 -1.90 13.67
N HIS A 501 3.14 -1.31 12.66
CA HIS A 501 2.55 -0.32 11.75
C HIS A 501 1.29 -0.86 11.08
N GLU A 502 1.40 -1.96 10.36
CA GLU A 502 0.26 -2.56 9.64
C GLU A 502 -0.86 -2.98 10.59
N PHE A 503 -0.50 -3.44 11.79
CA PHE A 503 -1.50 -3.74 12.80
C PHE A 503 -2.20 -2.49 13.33
N GLY A 504 -1.54 -1.33 13.34
CA GLY A 504 -2.17 -0.04 13.63
C GLY A 504 -3.27 0.32 12.63
N HIS A 505 -3.04 0.09 11.33
CA HIS A 505 -4.08 0.17 10.32
C HIS A 505 -5.21 -0.86 10.54
N ALA A 506 -4.85 -2.10 10.92
CA ALA A 506 -5.86 -3.13 11.22
C ALA A 506 -6.73 -2.72 12.42
N LEU A 507 -6.14 -2.15 13.49
CA LEU A 507 -6.89 -1.59 14.62
C LEU A 507 -7.83 -0.47 14.18
N HIS A 508 -7.37 0.44 13.31
CA HIS A 508 -8.22 1.51 12.76
C HIS A 508 -9.41 0.93 11.98
N GLY A 509 -9.20 -0.15 11.23
CA GLY A 509 -10.28 -0.88 10.55
C GLY A 509 -11.21 -1.61 11.49
N MET A 510 -10.66 -2.38 12.45
CA MET A 510 -11.43 -3.20 13.38
C MET A 510 -12.24 -2.39 14.40
N PHE A 511 -11.72 -1.26 14.86
CA PHE A 511 -12.39 -0.40 15.84
C PHE A 511 -13.37 0.60 15.22
N SER A 512 -13.48 0.64 13.89
CA SER A 512 -14.47 1.48 13.22
C SER A 512 -15.85 1.27 13.84
N ASN A 513 -16.55 2.36 14.15
CA ASN A 513 -17.87 2.36 14.76
C ASN A 513 -18.69 3.49 14.15
N VAL A 514 -18.97 3.36 12.85
CA VAL A 514 -19.66 4.36 12.03
C VAL A 514 -20.95 3.81 11.45
N ARG A 515 -21.89 4.70 11.16
CA ARG A 515 -23.15 4.31 10.54
C ARG A 515 -22.99 3.96 9.08
N TYR A 516 -22.23 4.78 8.33
CA TYR A 516 -22.12 4.68 6.88
C TYR A 516 -20.80 4.04 6.46
N PRO A 517 -20.79 3.06 5.55
CA PRO A 517 -19.59 2.35 5.12
C PRO A 517 -18.55 3.27 4.50
N ARG A 518 -18.97 4.41 3.91
CA ARG A 518 -18.10 5.45 3.35
C ARG A 518 -17.07 6.00 4.36
N PHE A 519 -17.38 5.96 5.65
CA PHE A 519 -16.54 6.51 6.71
C PHE A 519 -15.76 5.45 7.48
N ALA A 520 -15.86 4.16 7.09
CA ALA A 520 -15.31 3.07 7.87
C ALA A 520 -13.78 3.09 7.93
N GLY A 521 -13.25 2.98 9.15
CA GLY A 521 -11.84 2.74 9.45
C GLY A 521 -10.89 3.68 8.70
N THR A 522 -10.07 3.10 7.82
CA THR A 522 -9.05 3.82 7.04
C THR A 522 -9.60 4.68 5.89
N SER A 523 -10.92 4.86 5.77
CA SER A 523 -11.54 5.79 4.82
C SER A 523 -11.45 7.25 5.29
N VAL A 524 -10.24 7.76 5.43
CA VAL A 524 -9.85 9.09 5.90
C VAL A 524 -8.92 9.76 4.88
N PRO A 525 -8.62 11.06 4.99
CA PRO A 525 -7.60 11.72 4.15
C PRO A 525 -6.28 10.98 4.16
N ARG A 526 -5.55 11.02 3.03
CA ARG A 526 -4.31 10.27 2.85
C ARG A 526 -3.21 10.71 3.82
N ASP A 527 -3.14 11.98 4.12
CA ASP A 527 -2.17 12.56 5.05
C ASP A 527 -2.56 12.41 6.55
N PHE A 528 -3.64 11.66 6.79
CA PHE A 528 -4.07 11.27 8.13
C PHE A 528 -4.06 9.75 8.34
N VAL A 529 -4.15 8.97 7.27
CA VAL A 529 -4.31 7.50 7.37
C VAL A 529 -3.12 6.82 8.02
N GLU A 530 -1.90 7.36 7.83
CA GLU A 530 -0.67 6.82 8.42
C GLU A 530 -0.49 7.18 9.90
N PHE A 531 -1.19 8.18 10.40
CA PHE A 531 -1.03 8.65 11.79
C PHE A 531 -1.32 7.55 12.83
N PRO A 532 -2.47 6.83 12.79
CA PRO A 532 -2.73 5.77 13.76
C PRO A 532 -1.76 4.60 13.70
N SER A 533 -1.28 4.25 12.50
CA SER A 533 -0.31 3.17 12.30
C SER A 533 1.07 3.53 12.83
N GLN A 534 1.54 4.75 12.59
CA GLN A 534 2.81 5.27 13.12
C GLN A 534 2.79 5.39 14.65
N VAL A 535 1.66 5.80 15.25
CA VAL A 535 1.51 5.74 16.72
C VAL A 535 1.68 4.32 17.25
N ASN A 536 1.20 3.33 16.50
CA ASN A 536 1.26 1.94 16.96
C ASN A 536 2.70 1.37 16.95
N GLU A 537 3.62 1.92 16.17
CA GLU A 537 5.05 1.56 16.13
C GLU A 537 5.73 1.77 17.49
N MET A 538 5.32 2.79 18.27
CA MET A 538 5.91 3.08 19.59
C MET A 538 5.86 1.87 20.54
N TRP A 539 4.88 1.00 20.38
CA TRP A 539 4.72 -0.15 21.26
C TRP A 539 5.77 -1.22 21.03
N ALA A 540 6.41 -1.28 19.85
CA ALA A 540 7.50 -2.21 19.59
C ALA A 540 8.68 -2.02 20.56
N VAL A 541 9.00 -0.76 20.94
CA VAL A 541 10.08 -0.42 21.88
C VAL A 541 9.58 -0.17 23.30
N TRP A 542 8.27 -0.23 23.55
CA TRP A 542 7.75 0.02 24.88
C TRP A 542 8.26 -1.05 25.86
N PRO A 543 8.87 -0.69 27.00
CA PRO A 543 9.62 -1.64 27.83
C PRO A 543 8.84 -2.91 28.20
N GLU A 544 7.56 -2.77 28.58
CA GLU A 544 6.71 -3.91 28.97
C GLU A 544 6.42 -4.83 27.77
N VAL A 545 6.17 -4.25 26.59
CA VAL A 545 5.89 -5.01 25.35
C VAL A 545 7.16 -5.70 24.86
N LEU A 546 8.27 -4.98 24.80
CA LEU A 546 9.56 -5.51 24.38
C LEU A 546 10.02 -6.68 25.26
N ALA A 547 9.89 -6.57 26.58
CA ALA A 547 10.20 -7.63 27.52
C ALA A 547 9.32 -8.89 27.33
N SER A 548 8.11 -8.71 26.81
CA SER A 548 7.19 -9.82 26.54
C SER A 548 7.64 -10.67 25.34
N TYR A 549 7.97 -10.04 24.20
CA TYR A 549 8.25 -10.76 22.96
C TYR A 549 9.75 -10.98 22.65
N ALA A 550 10.63 -10.07 23.12
CA ALA A 550 12.06 -10.13 22.77
C ALA A 550 12.78 -11.21 23.59
N ARG A 551 12.59 -12.46 23.18
CA ARG A 551 13.15 -13.66 23.82
C ARG A 551 13.85 -14.52 22.77
N HIS A 552 15.03 -15.04 23.14
CA HIS A 552 15.80 -15.89 22.26
C HIS A 552 14.99 -17.10 21.78
N PHE A 553 14.98 -17.36 20.48
CA PHE A 553 14.08 -18.32 19.84
C PHE A 553 14.29 -19.78 20.31
N GLU A 554 15.53 -20.15 20.70
CA GLU A 554 15.85 -21.49 21.22
C GLU A 554 15.74 -21.57 22.74
N SER A 555 16.45 -20.68 23.46
CA SER A 555 16.55 -20.77 24.91
C SER A 555 15.35 -20.18 25.65
N GLY A 556 14.57 -19.28 25.01
CA GLY A 556 13.49 -18.53 25.65
C GLY A 556 13.96 -17.43 26.59
N GLU A 557 15.28 -17.23 26.75
CA GLU A 557 15.85 -16.17 27.58
C GLU A 557 15.48 -14.79 27.05
N ALA A 558 15.18 -13.86 27.96
CA ALA A 558 14.89 -12.48 27.59
C ALA A 558 16.12 -11.82 26.96
N ILE A 559 15.89 -10.85 26.09
CA ILE A 559 16.96 -10.01 25.51
C ILE A 559 17.82 -9.42 26.64
N PRO A 560 19.16 -9.54 26.59
CA PRO A 560 20.02 -8.93 27.58
C PRO A 560 19.82 -7.41 27.67
N LYS A 561 19.71 -6.87 28.91
CA LYS A 561 19.54 -5.43 29.11
C LYS A 561 20.62 -4.61 28.36
N ALA A 562 21.86 -5.10 28.37
CA ALA A 562 22.97 -4.43 27.69
C ALA A 562 22.74 -4.34 26.15
N LEU A 563 22.12 -5.36 25.55
CA LEU A 563 21.78 -5.34 24.11
C LEU A 563 20.61 -4.36 23.86
N LEU A 564 19.59 -4.37 24.72
CA LEU A 564 18.49 -3.43 24.65
C LEU A 564 18.94 -1.98 24.77
N ASP A 565 19.82 -1.67 25.74
CA ASP A 565 20.36 -0.32 25.92
C ASP A 565 21.10 0.18 24.66
N LYS A 566 21.82 -0.72 23.95
CA LYS A 566 22.48 -0.43 22.67
C LYS A 566 21.45 -0.12 21.56
N VAL A 567 20.37 -0.90 21.45
CA VAL A 567 19.29 -0.69 20.48
C VAL A 567 18.68 0.71 20.69
N LEU A 568 18.31 1.03 21.93
CA LEU A 568 17.72 2.33 22.26
C LEU A 568 18.67 3.49 21.99
N ALA A 569 19.97 3.33 22.30
CA ALA A 569 20.98 4.34 22.01
C ALA A 569 21.20 4.56 20.49
N ALA A 570 20.94 3.54 19.67
CA ALA A 570 21.10 3.59 18.23
C ALA A 570 19.86 4.13 17.48
N GLN A 571 18.75 4.42 18.13
CA GLN A 571 17.49 4.85 17.47
C GLN A 571 17.63 6.12 16.61
N GLN A 572 18.49 7.06 17.02
CA GLN A 572 18.76 8.27 16.23
C GLN A 572 19.90 8.12 15.22
N PHE A 573 20.47 6.91 15.10
CA PHE A 573 21.53 6.65 14.14
C PHE A 573 20.99 6.69 12.70
N ASN A 574 21.75 7.28 11.79
CA ASN A 574 21.43 7.34 10.36
C ASN A 574 20.14 8.13 9.99
N GLN A 575 19.64 8.96 10.91
CA GLN A 575 18.41 9.75 10.67
C GLN A 575 18.61 10.83 9.59
N GLY A 576 19.85 11.32 9.38
CA GLY A 576 20.18 12.21 8.28
C GLY A 576 19.94 11.56 6.93
N PHE A 577 20.44 10.34 6.74
CA PHE A 577 20.22 9.54 5.53
C PHE A 577 18.73 9.25 5.33
N MET A 578 18.07 8.64 6.31
CA MET A 578 16.68 8.20 6.22
C MET A 578 15.72 9.37 5.93
N THR A 579 15.95 10.51 6.58
CA THR A 579 15.11 11.69 6.35
C THR A 579 15.38 12.30 4.98
N THR A 580 16.64 12.37 4.54
CA THR A 580 17.00 12.94 3.23
C THR A 580 16.45 12.10 2.07
N GLU A 581 16.60 10.77 2.10
CA GLU A 581 16.07 9.90 1.04
C GLU A 581 14.53 9.99 0.92
N TYR A 582 13.83 10.09 2.06
CA TYR A 582 12.40 10.27 2.10
C TYR A 582 11.96 11.63 1.55
N LEU A 583 12.59 12.72 2.04
CA LEU A 583 12.29 14.09 1.57
C LEU A 583 12.54 14.24 0.06
N ALA A 584 13.59 13.60 -0.47
CA ALA A 584 13.85 13.58 -1.89
C ALA A 584 12.69 12.97 -2.68
N ALA A 585 12.16 11.83 -2.26
CA ALA A 585 11.00 11.20 -2.89
C ALA A 585 9.72 12.06 -2.75
N ALA A 586 9.46 12.64 -1.56
CA ALA A 586 8.28 13.45 -1.32
C ALA A 586 8.30 14.77 -2.12
N LEU A 587 9.46 15.39 -2.27
CA LEU A 587 9.62 16.61 -3.09
C LEU A 587 9.54 16.31 -4.58
N ILE A 588 10.10 15.20 -5.07
CA ILE A 588 9.87 14.72 -6.45
C ILE A 588 8.38 14.62 -6.76
N ASP A 589 7.59 14.00 -5.87
CA ASP A 589 6.14 13.89 -6.03
C ASP A 589 5.46 15.26 -6.16
N GLN A 590 5.75 16.17 -5.25
CA GLN A 590 5.18 17.52 -5.28
C GLN A 590 5.59 18.29 -6.54
N ARG A 591 6.87 18.20 -6.96
CA ARG A 591 7.37 18.88 -8.16
C ARG A 591 6.71 18.37 -9.44
N TRP A 592 6.52 17.05 -9.59
CA TRP A 592 5.78 16.48 -10.72
C TRP A 592 4.34 16.98 -10.79
N HIS A 593 3.65 17.03 -9.68
CA HIS A 593 2.22 17.31 -9.64
C HIS A 593 1.87 18.81 -9.51
N ALA A 594 2.89 19.65 -9.35
CA ALA A 594 2.75 21.10 -9.46
C ALA A 594 2.80 21.61 -10.92
N LEU A 595 3.26 20.78 -11.89
CA LEU A 595 3.43 21.16 -13.27
C LEU A 595 2.10 21.48 -13.96
N SER A 596 2.15 22.48 -14.84
CA SER A 596 1.15 22.70 -15.87
C SER A 596 1.34 21.70 -17.02
N PRO A 597 0.32 21.44 -17.87
CA PRO A 597 0.44 20.49 -18.98
C PRO A 597 1.63 20.77 -19.92
N ASP A 598 1.92 22.06 -20.16
CA ASP A 598 2.96 22.51 -21.09
C ASP A 598 4.39 22.40 -20.51
N GLU A 599 4.51 22.33 -19.18
CA GLU A 599 5.79 22.17 -18.49
C GLU A 599 6.22 20.69 -18.36
N VAL A 600 5.30 19.75 -18.64
CA VAL A 600 5.63 18.32 -18.52
C VAL A 600 6.62 17.92 -19.61
N PRO A 601 7.81 17.42 -19.27
CA PRO A 601 8.81 17.05 -20.24
C PRO A 601 8.37 15.88 -21.13
N GLU A 602 9.01 15.75 -22.28
CA GLU A 602 8.91 14.53 -23.10
C GLU A 602 9.56 13.34 -22.38
N PRO A 603 9.27 12.09 -22.76
CA PRO A 603 9.77 10.89 -22.06
C PRO A 603 11.28 10.89 -21.81
N ALA A 604 12.08 11.33 -22.78
CA ALA A 604 13.53 11.43 -22.64
C ALA A 604 13.99 12.45 -21.59
N GLY A 605 13.15 13.43 -21.24
CA GLY A 605 13.42 14.47 -20.23
C GLY A 605 13.04 14.08 -18.80
N VAL A 606 12.38 12.94 -18.57
CA VAL A 606 11.86 12.53 -17.24
C VAL A 606 12.97 12.51 -16.18
N MET A 607 14.11 11.89 -16.49
CA MET A 607 15.21 11.78 -15.54
C MET A 607 15.97 13.09 -15.33
N ALA A 608 16.03 13.94 -16.36
CA ALA A 608 16.62 15.28 -16.23
C ALA A 608 15.74 16.19 -15.36
N PHE A 609 14.41 16.09 -15.47
CA PHE A 609 13.47 16.80 -14.61
C PHE A 609 13.65 16.38 -13.13
N GLU A 610 13.72 15.07 -12.87
CA GLU A 610 13.96 14.57 -11.51
C GLU A 610 15.24 15.14 -10.91
N ALA A 611 16.35 15.09 -11.66
CA ALA A 611 17.63 15.63 -11.21
C ALA A 611 17.57 17.15 -10.93
N ALA A 612 16.91 17.91 -11.81
CA ALA A 612 16.73 19.35 -11.62
C ALA A 612 15.84 19.68 -10.41
N ALA A 613 14.81 18.88 -10.16
CA ALA A 613 13.93 19.03 -8.99
C ALA A 613 14.71 18.80 -7.69
N LEU A 614 15.53 17.75 -7.62
CA LEU A 614 16.36 17.45 -6.46
C LEU A 614 17.40 18.56 -6.20
N ALA A 615 18.07 19.03 -7.24
CA ALA A 615 19.05 20.13 -7.13
C ALA A 615 18.38 21.42 -6.64
N LYS A 616 17.19 21.75 -7.15
CA LYS A 616 16.41 22.92 -6.72
C LYS A 616 16.12 22.92 -5.22
N ASP A 617 15.84 21.76 -4.65
CA ASP A 617 15.49 21.59 -3.23
C ASP A 617 16.71 21.26 -2.36
N GLY A 618 17.93 21.25 -2.91
CA GLY A 618 19.19 20.97 -2.21
C GLY A 618 19.34 19.50 -1.76
N LEU A 619 18.63 18.58 -2.45
CA LEU A 619 18.61 17.14 -2.17
C LEU A 619 19.42 16.32 -3.19
N ASP A 620 20.30 16.95 -3.93
CA ASP A 620 21.20 16.35 -4.90
C ASP A 620 22.51 15.81 -4.29
N PHE A 621 22.47 15.46 -3.00
CA PHE A 621 23.61 14.87 -2.30
C PHE A 621 23.82 13.43 -2.74
N ALA A 622 24.75 13.21 -3.66
CA ALA A 622 24.97 11.95 -4.37
C ALA A 622 25.05 10.66 -3.50
N PRO A 623 25.63 10.68 -2.26
CA PRO A 623 25.62 9.50 -1.41
C PRO A 623 24.25 9.08 -0.87
N VAL A 624 23.24 9.96 -0.94
CA VAL A 624 21.87 9.67 -0.48
C VAL A 624 20.90 9.78 -1.65
N PRO A 625 20.60 8.66 -2.34
CA PRO A 625 19.62 8.65 -3.42
C PRO A 625 18.20 8.87 -2.87
N PRO A 626 17.23 9.31 -3.68
CA PRO A 626 15.84 9.34 -3.28
C PRO A 626 15.35 7.91 -3.00
N ARG A 627 14.48 7.74 -2.01
CA ARG A 627 13.92 6.43 -1.63
C ARG A 627 13.26 5.71 -2.81
N TYR A 628 12.65 6.46 -3.71
CA TYR A 628 12.12 6.00 -4.99
C TYR A 628 12.51 6.98 -6.09
N ARG A 629 12.85 6.47 -7.26
CA ARG A 629 12.96 7.28 -8.47
C ARG A 629 11.66 7.24 -9.26
N THR A 630 11.38 8.28 -9.97
CA THR A 630 10.14 8.47 -10.76
C THR A 630 9.73 7.23 -11.57
N PRO A 631 10.63 6.51 -12.31
CA PRO A 631 10.23 5.41 -13.17
C PRO A 631 9.70 4.16 -12.46
N TYR A 632 9.94 4.00 -11.16
CA TYR A 632 9.41 2.88 -10.37
C TYR A 632 8.65 3.31 -9.11
N PHE A 633 8.27 4.59 -9.04
CA PHE A 633 7.57 5.16 -7.90
C PHE A 633 6.06 4.84 -7.96
N SER A 634 5.69 3.62 -7.65
CA SER A 634 4.31 3.15 -7.74
C SER A 634 3.33 3.95 -6.89
N HIS A 635 3.76 4.50 -5.75
CA HIS A 635 2.93 5.36 -4.89
C HIS A 635 2.35 6.54 -5.67
N ILE A 636 3.23 7.33 -6.31
CA ILE A 636 2.81 8.56 -7.00
C ILE A 636 2.17 8.32 -8.37
N MET A 637 2.32 7.13 -8.94
CA MET A 637 1.56 6.74 -10.14
C MET A 637 0.19 6.14 -9.78
N GLY A 638 -0.06 5.89 -8.50
CA GLY A 638 -1.30 5.38 -7.90
C GLY A 638 -1.97 6.38 -6.95
N GLY A 639 -2.43 5.87 -5.82
CA GLY A 639 -3.25 6.60 -4.83
C GLY A 639 -2.53 7.63 -3.96
N TYR A 640 -1.18 7.73 -4.04
CA TYR A 640 -0.36 8.71 -3.33
C TYR A 640 0.17 9.83 -4.25
N ALA A 641 -0.46 10.05 -5.41
CA ALA A 641 -0.12 11.16 -6.30
C ALA A 641 -0.31 12.51 -5.61
N ALA A 642 0.72 13.33 -5.58
CA ALA A 642 0.81 14.58 -4.82
C ALA A 642 0.57 14.41 -3.30
N ALA A 643 0.67 13.18 -2.79
CA ALA A 643 0.34 12.83 -1.41
C ALA A 643 1.41 12.00 -0.71
N TYR A 644 2.62 11.83 -1.28
CA TYR A 644 3.68 11.07 -0.61
C TYR A 644 4.25 11.81 0.63
N TYR A 645 4.04 13.11 0.73
CA TYR A 645 4.33 13.90 1.94
C TYR A 645 3.55 13.39 3.17
N ALA A 646 2.50 12.63 2.96
CA ALA A 646 1.56 12.14 3.97
C ALA A 646 2.24 11.40 5.14
N TYR A 647 3.28 10.62 4.87
CA TYR A 647 4.00 9.89 5.94
C TYR A 647 4.65 10.85 6.93
N LEU A 648 5.34 11.88 6.45
CA LEU A 648 5.97 12.88 7.33
C LEU A 648 4.93 13.80 7.99
N TRP A 649 3.86 14.14 7.27
CA TRP A 649 2.75 14.92 7.80
C TRP A 649 2.06 14.18 8.96
N SER A 650 1.76 12.91 8.76
CA SER A 650 1.19 12.03 9.80
C SER A 650 2.16 11.81 10.95
N GLU A 651 3.48 11.77 10.69
CA GLU A 651 4.50 11.60 11.72
C GLU A 651 4.60 12.82 12.67
N VAL A 652 4.24 14.02 12.20
CA VAL A 652 4.08 15.18 13.11
C VAL A 652 2.99 14.90 14.15
N LEU A 653 1.87 14.34 13.70
CA LEU A 653 0.73 14.01 14.57
C LEU A 653 1.06 12.84 15.50
N ASP A 654 1.73 11.84 14.97
CA ASP A 654 2.18 10.65 15.69
C ASP A 654 3.19 11.03 16.78
N ALA A 655 4.27 11.74 16.45
CA ALA A 655 5.30 12.09 17.41
C ALA A 655 4.72 12.84 18.64
N ASP A 656 3.79 13.77 18.41
CA ASP A 656 3.14 14.50 19.49
C ASP A 656 2.15 13.64 20.29
N THR A 657 1.49 12.68 19.62
CA THR A 657 0.60 11.71 20.28
C THR A 657 1.38 10.70 21.12
N VAL A 658 2.55 10.27 20.67
CA VAL A 658 3.47 9.43 21.46
C VAL A 658 3.88 10.16 22.74
N GLU A 659 4.20 11.45 22.66
CA GLU A 659 4.49 12.26 23.85
C GLU A 659 3.26 12.43 24.76
N TRP A 660 2.06 12.51 24.17
CA TRP A 660 0.82 12.47 24.96
C TRP A 660 0.68 11.14 25.71
N PHE A 661 0.89 9.99 25.07
CA PHE A 661 0.85 8.67 25.73
C PHE A 661 1.86 8.59 26.87
N LYS A 662 3.10 9.00 26.65
CA LYS A 662 4.15 9.02 27.70
C LYS A 662 3.71 9.83 28.92
N ARG A 663 3.20 11.04 28.71
CA ARG A 663 2.71 11.91 29.79
C ARG A 663 1.48 11.34 30.52
N GLN A 664 0.66 10.53 29.85
CA GLN A 664 -0.53 9.90 30.44
C GLN A 664 -0.23 8.52 31.09
N GLY A 665 1.04 8.11 31.19
CA GLY A 665 1.43 6.85 31.83
C GLY A 665 1.51 5.64 30.86
N GLY A 666 1.53 5.87 29.57
CA GLY A 666 1.87 4.88 28.52
C GLY A 666 0.83 3.79 28.31
N LEU A 667 1.28 2.53 28.39
CA LEU A 667 0.52 1.31 28.05
C LEU A 667 -0.57 1.01 29.11
N THR A 668 -1.64 1.75 29.10
CA THR A 668 -2.77 1.54 30.02
C THR A 668 -4.09 1.43 29.27
N ARG A 669 -5.02 0.64 29.82
CA ARG A 669 -6.38 0.49 29.27
C ARG A 669 -7.08 1.86 29.15
N LYS A 670 -6.93 2.74 30.12
CA LYS A 670 -7.53 4.09 30.11
C LYS A 670 -7.07 4.89 28.89
N ASN A 671 -5.78 4.84 28.55
CA ASN A 671 -5.23 5.55 27.41
C ASN A 671 -5.69 4.93 26.09
N GLY A 672 -5.70 3.60 26.02
CA GLY A 672 -6.21 2.87 24.87
C GLY A 672 -7.68 3.14 24.59
N ASP A 673 -8.53 3.09 25.62
CA ASP A 673 -9.96 3.40 25.49
C ASP A 673 -10.17 4.84 25.01
N ARG A 674 -9.41 5.81 25.54
CA ARG A 674 -9.49 7.20 25.10
C ARG A 674 -9.04 7.36 23.65
N PHE A 675 -7.93 6.75 23.24
CA PHE A 675 -7.42 6.81 21.87
C PHE A 675 -8.40 6.14 20.89
N ARG A 676 -8.94 4.98 21.27
CA ARG A 676 -9.97 4.28 20.49
C ARG A 676 -11.22 5.15 20.32
N ALA A 677 -11.78 5.68 21.39
CA ALA A 677 -13.02 6.47 21.37
C ALA A 677 -12.86 7.80 20.64
N ALA A 678 -11.76 8.51 20.87
CA ALA A 678 -11.52 9.82 20.29
C ALA A 678 -11.13 9.74 18.80
N LEU A 679 -10.44 8.67 18.36
CA LEU A 679 -9.83 8.61 17.04
C LEU A 679 -10.17 7.33 16.26
N LEU A 680 -9.73 6.13 16.72
CA LEU A 680 -9.78 4.90 15.90
C LEU A 680 -11.22 4.50 15.54
N SER A 681 -12.20 4.78 16.39
CA SER A 681 -13.60 4.42 16.12
C SER A 681 -14.31 5.37 15.17
N ARG A 682 -13.72 6.51 14.87
CA ARG A 682 -14.41 7.62 14.19
C ARG A 682 -14.28 7.56 12.66
N GLY A 683 -13.22 6.93 12.14
CA GLY A 683 -12.94 6.91 10.70
C GLY A 683 -13.12 8.29 10.07
N GLY A 684 -13.75 8.36 8.90
CA GLY A 684 -14.04 9.61 8.18
C GLY A 684 -15.27 10.38 8.65
N SER A 685 -15.97 9.92 9.71
CA SER A 685 -17.24 10.52 10.17
C SER A 685 -17.11 11.88 10.84
N VAL A 686 -15.86 12.27 11.19
CA VAL A 686 -15.53 13.57 11.78
C VAL A 686 -14.35 14.18 11.01
N GLU A 687 -14.19 15.51 11.08
CA GLU A 687 -13.04 16.20 10.50
C GLU A 687 -11.74 15.73 11.21
N PRO A 688 -10.72 15.25 10.46
CA PRO A 688 -9.57 14.56 11.04
C PRO A 688 -8.77 15.41 12.06
N MET A 689 -8.48 16.68 11.74
CA MET A 689 -7.71 17.54 12.64
C MET A 689 -8.50 17.91 13.91
N LYS A 690 -9.84 17.86 13.84
CA LYS A 690 -10.67 17.96 15.06
C LYS A 690 -10.44 16.77 15.99
N LEU A 691 -10.33 15.55 15.46
CA LEU A 691 -10.05 14.35 16.26
C LEU A 691 -8.71 14.47 17.00
N VAL A 692 -7.69 15.02 16.33
CA VAL A 692 -6.36 15.25 16.93
C VAL A 692 -6.45 16.28 18.06
N ARG A 693 -7.10 17.42 17.81
CA ARG A 693 -7.29 18.47 18.83
C ARG A 693 -8.08 17.96 20.05
N ASP A 694 -9.13 17.17 19.81
CA ASP A 694 -9.94 16.59 20.89
C ASP A 694 -9.15 15.58 21.74
N LEU A 695 -8.25 14.81 21.10
CA LEU A 695 -7.37 13.88 21.78
C LEU A 695 -6.30 14.59 22.62
N LEU A 696 -5.56 15.51 22.00
CA LEU A 696 -4.42 16.21 22.60
C LEU A 696 -4.84 17.35 23.56
N GLY A 697 -6.03 17.91 23.37
CA GLY A 697 -6.51 19.12 24.07
C GLY A 697 -5.89 20.43 23.55
N ARG A 698 -5.18 20.39 22.41
CA ARG A 698 -4.47 21.51 21.76
C ARG A 698 -4.15 21.21 20.31
N GLU A 699 -3.61 22.19 19.58
CA GLU A 699 -3.03 21.94 18.26
C GLU A 699 -1.78 21.04 18.36
N PRO A 700 -1.52 20.16 17.36
CA PRO A 700 -0.32 19.34 17.30
C PRO A 700 0.93 20.21 17.14
N GLN A 701 2.06 19.72 17.65
CA GLN A 701 3.35 20.40 17.65
C GLN A 701 4.38 19.65 16.81
N LEU A 702 5.21 20.39 16.08
CA LEU A 702 6.29 19.83 15.26
C LEU A 702 7.50 19.38 16.11
N GLN A 703 7.71 20.01 17.26
CA GLN A 703 8.91 19.80 18.09
C GLN A 703 9.20 18.33 18.44
N PRO A 704 8.22 17.48 18.82
CA PRO A 704 8.45 16.07 19.09
C PRO A 704 9.04 15.29 17.91
N LEU A 705 8.63 15.61 16.68
CA LEU A 705 9.21 15.01 15.47
C LEU A 705 10.67 15.42 15.29
N LEU A 706 10.98 16.71 15.46
CA LEU A 706 12.35 17.23 15.33
C LEU A 706 13.30 16.54 16.33
N GLU A 707 12.85 16.34 17.56
CA GLU A 707 13.60 15.64 18.61
C GLU A 707 13.79 14.16 18.27
N ARG A 708 12.74 13.45 17.83
CA ARG A 708 12.78 12.04 17.42
C ARG A 708 13.80 11.82 16.31
N ARG A 709 13.82 12.69 15.31
CA ARG A 709 14.70 12.59 14.14
C ARG A 709 16.06 13.27 14.29
N GLY A 710 16.39 13.78 15.49
CA GLY A 710 17.65 14.50 15.70
C GLY A 710 17.79 15.76 14.82
N LEU A 711 16.67 16.42 14.51
CA LEU A 711 16.58 17.63 13.67
C LEU A 711 16.35 18.90 14.50
N ALA A 712 16.61 18.87 15.79
CA ALA A 712 16.29 19.95 16.74
C ALA A 712 16.96 21.31 16.47
N GLY A 713 17.77 21.44 15.42
CA GLY A 713 18.34 22.71 14.94
C GLY A 713 17.57 23.34 13.76
N ALA A 714 16.38 22.86 13.43
CA ALA A 714 15.57 23.33 12.29
C ALA A 714 14.62 24.50 12.60
N ASN A 715 14.84 25.25 13.70
CA ASN A 715 13.99 26.40 14.10
C ASN A 715 14.28 27.64 13.27
#